data_1049dca7ce7552dc665c2655487b03a8
#
_entry.id   1049dca7ce7552dc665c2655487b03a8
#
_cell.length_a   1.000
_cell.length_b   1.000
_cell.length_c   1.000
_cell.angle_alpha   90.00
_cell.angle_beta   90.00
_cell.angle_gamma   90.00
#
_symmetry.space_group_name_H-M   'P 1'
#
loop_
_entity.id
_entity.type
_entity.pdbx_description
1 polymer ?
#
loop_
_entity_poly.entity_id
_entity_poly.type
_entity_poly.pdbx_seq_one_letter_code
_entity_poly.pdbx_strand_id
1 'polypeptide(L)'
;AIAAGPYAQVSDHHVDGAGRSILITVHASAGNIARCRFLLDTMKRVMAWDEEAFGRRYDLDCLNVLVVETHAISQENKGLIFLEAAYALADAETSTDEDFDLVERIAGHEYLHNWTGNRVTCRDWFQLSVKEGLTRFRDQMFSAAMSSPDVKRITTVRNLRTNQFAEDAGAGAHPVQPKSYGAVSNLYSGTVYDKGAEIVRMAYVLLGSERFRRGLDLFFARHDLSPVTIEQLLQALADGGGEDFAQFARWYHQPGTPRVHVRLRQDPDRRIARLELTQDVPVEDKSGMPLRVPLRMGLLGKHGRPVPMKNEEGPIDVVDLTEAEQVIELQDLDESVIVSCNRGFSAPVVVEIERSSEDLALLLRHETDGFARWDAGQELMVRSVLAQAEPDGAGVSPRPLEALTAAFADLLQASSADHALAAELLSFPHVGMVAERIDEADVGKLATAWIDVRRHVAAANLNALWTTFHSCRAPGPISLDPAARARRRLRSVCLDYLLETDDHTARAVALAEVEAGAGMTTQSAALHALCHFDCNERDRALDVFQKRWSEKADVMRLWLRAQALSRFPGAADRVRTLAASPMFNLANAPQAMALLGSFFRQNRIGFHASDGSGYRFLADTLLQLDRIRPQSTRWLMPQLMLWRRFDADRSAKMKEQIMRIAGTEGISAALAENMARALAAPLLRQEQGRS
;
A
#
# COMPACT_ATOMS: atom_id res chain seq x y z
N ALA A 1 -22.82 23.20 0.45
CA ALA A 1 -23.43 22.13 -0.37
C ALA A 1 -24.92 22.04 -0.07
N ILE A 2 -25.73 21.56 -1.02
CA ILE A 2 -27.17 21.31 -0.89
C ILE A 2 -27.42 19.92 -1.50
N ALA A 3 -28.17 19.09 -0.77
CA ALA A 3 -28.62 17.79 -1.24
C ALA A 3 -30.13 17.66 -1.06
N ALA A 4 -30.81 17.07 -2.04
CA ALA A 4 -32.25 16.80 -2.00
C ALA A 4 -32.55 15.44 -2.65
N GLY A 5 -33.36 14.63 -2.00
CA GLY A 5 -33.73 13.31 -2.50
C GLY A 5 -34.51 12.49 -1.47
N PRO A 6 -35.00 11.31 -1.86
CA PRO A 6 -35.73 10.38 -0.99
C PRO A 6 -34.77 9.57 -0.11
N TYR A 7 -34.03 10.22 0.78
CA TYR A 7 -33.06 9.57 1.66
C TYR A 7 -33.73 9.07 2.96
N ALA A 8 -33.35 7.86 3.36
CA ALA A 8 -33.50 7.40 4.73
C ALA A 8 -32.33 7.94 5.57
N GLN A 9 -32.48 7.96 6.89
CA GLN A 9 -31.45 8.49 7.79
C GLN A 9 -31.26 7.59 9.01
N VAL A 10 -30.03 7.61 9.55
CA VAL A 10 -29.67 7.08 10.86
C VAL A 10 -28.85 8.14 11.59
N SER A 11 -29.16 8.38 12.86
CA SER A 11 -28.53 9.45 13.63
C SER A 11 -28.08 8.95 15.00
N ASP A 12 -27.07 9.62 15.54
CA ASP A 12 -26.59 9.45 16.91
C ASP A 12 -25.90 10.75 17.36
N HIS A 13 -25.55 10.84 18.63
CA HIS A 13 -24.87 11.97 19.21
C HIS A 13 -23.43 11.64 19.60
N HIS A 14 -22.52 12.57 19.37
CA HIS A 14 -21.20 12.65 19.96
C HIS A 14 -21.20 13.73 21.03
N VAL A 15 -20.68 13.42 22.22
CA VAL A 15 -20.49 14.41 23.29
C VAL A 15 -19.01 14.74 23.34
N ASP A 16 -18.64 15.99 23.07
CA ASP A 16 -17.25 16.45 23.07
C ASP A 16 -16.71 16.63 24.50
N GLY A 17 -15.37 16.82 24.60
CA GLY A 17 -14.70 17.00 25.89
C GLY A 17 -15.11 18.26 26.69
N ALA A 18 -15.95 19.16 26.10
CA ALA A 18 -16.58 20.27 26.81
C ALA A 18 -18.04 19.97 27.23
N GLY A 19 -18.55 18.78 26.94
CA GLY A 19 -19.92 18.37 27.24
C GLY A 19 -20.94 18.85 26.20
N ARG A 20 -20.51 19.37 25.03
CA ARG A 20 -21.40 19.80 23.97
C ARG A 20 -21.84 18.57 23.16
N SER A 21 -23.15 18.45 22.91
CA SER A 21 -23.73 17.36 22.12
C SER A 21 -23.80 17.76 20.64
N ILE A 22 -23.18 16.95 19.78
CA ILE A 22 -23.14 17.14 18.32
C ILE A 22 -24.00 16.06 17.69
N LEU A 23 -25.03 16.43 16.93
CA LEU A 23 -25.87 15.50 16.19
C LEU A 23 -25.14 15.04 14.91
N ILE A 24 -24.94 13.73 14.75
CA ILE A 24 -24.41 13.15 13.52
C ILE A 24 -25.54 12.42 12.80
N THR A 25 -25.79 12.76 11.55
CA THR A 25 -26.80 12.14 10.72
C THR A 25 -26.22 11.61 9.43
N VAL A 26 -26.36 10.32 9.18
CA VAL A 26 -26.00 9.69 7.90
C VAL A 26 -27.26 9.51 7.07
N HIS A 27 -27.19 9.96 5.83
CA HIS A 27 -28.25 9.88 4.83
C HIS A 27 -27.84 8.92 3.72
N ALA A 28 -28.72 7.97 3.38
CA ALA A 28 -28.49 7.01 2.29
C ALA A 28 -29.83 6.60 1.65
N SER A 29 -29.78 5.89 0.52
CA SER A 29 -30.99 5.24 -0.01
C SER A 29 -31.59 4.27 1.02
N ALA A 30 -32.90 4.07 0.98
CA ALA A 30 -33.62 3.20 1.91
C ALA A 30 -33.05 1.77 1.96
N GLY A 31 -32.56 1.25 0.82
CA GLY A 31 -31.93 -0.07 0.73
C GLY A 31 -30.55 -0.17 1.38
N ASN A 32 -29.86 0.96 1.57
CA ASN A 32 -28.49 1.00 2.06
C ASN A 32 -28.35 1.52 3.49
N ILE A 33 -29.39 2.12 4.07
CA ILE A 33 -29.26 2.79 5.37
C ILE A 33 -28.83 1.86 6.51
N ALA A 34 -29.24 0.60 6.49
CA ALA A 34 -28.84 -0.39 7.49
C ALA A 34 -27.32 -0.68 7.48
N ARG A 35 -26.66 -0.48 6.33
CA ARG A 35 -25.21 -0.67 6.14
C ARG A 35 -24.37 0.55 6.57
N CYS A 36 -25.03 1.65 6.99
CA CYS A 36 -24.36 2.89 7.41
C CYS A 36 -24.00 2.93 8.90
N ARG A 37 -24.35 1.90 9.69
CA ARG A 37 -24.10 1.92 11.14
C ARG A 37 -22.62 2.04 11.48
N PHE A 38 -21.77 1.27 10.81
CA PHE A 38 -20.32 1.31 11.03
C PHE A 38 -19.73 2.69 10.66
N LEU A 39 -20.20 3.33 9.59
CA LEU A 39 -19.82 4.68 9.22
C LEU A 39 -20.18 5.69 10.32
N LEU A 40 -21.40 5.64 10.86
CA LEU A 40 -21.86 6.52 11.94
C LEU A 40 -20.98 6.37 13.20
N ASP A 41 -20.69 5.11 13.58
CA ASP A 41 -19.81 4.83 14.71
C ASP A 41 -18.36 5.28 14.44
N THR A 42 -17.89 5.21 13.19
CA THR A 42 -16.57 5.73 12.78
C THR A 42 -16.51 7.26 12.92
N MET A 43 -17.56 7.98 12.53
CA MET A 43 -17.59 9.45 12.71
C MET A 43 -17.44 9.83 14.19
N LYS A 44 -18.06 9.11 15.09
CA LYS A 44 -17.92 9.33 16.55
C LYS A 44 -16.47 9.04 17.01
N ARG A 45 -15.87 7.94 16.52
CA ARG A 45 -14.49 7.58 16.90
C ARG A 45 -13.48 8.61 16.42
N VAL A 46 -13.58 9.08 15.19
CA VAL A 46 -12.63 10.06 14.66
C VAL A 46 -12.78 11.42 15.34
N MET A 47 -14.01 11.84 15.71
CA MET A 47 -14.22 13.06 16.51
C MET A 47 -13.51 12.97 17.87
N ALA A 48 -13.71 11.89 18.60
CA ALA A 48 -13.07 11.66 19.89
C ALA A 48 -11.54 11.62 19.77
N TRP A 49 -11.03 10.91 18.76
CA TRP A 49 -9.60 10.81 18.52
C TRP A 49 -8.96 12.15 18.15
N ASP A 50 -9.61 12.98 17.34
CA ASP A 50 -9.09 14.28 16.93
C ASP A 50 -9.00 15.27 18.11
N GLU A 51 -9.97 15.19 19.01
CA GLU A 51 -9.93 15.94 20.28
C GLU A 51 -8.77 15.50 21.17
N GLU A 52 -8.56 14.20 21.34
CA GLU A 52 -7.49 13.64 22.17
C GLU A 52 -6.11 13.88 21.54
N ALA A 53 -5.91 13.47 20.29
CA ALA A 53 -4.62 13.48 19.63
C ALA A 53 -4.18 14.88 19.22
N PHE A 54 -5.10 15.75 18.76
CA PHE A 54 -4.78 17.08 18.23
C PHE A 54 -5.50 18.23 18.94
N GLY A 55 -6.36 17.97 19.92
CA GLY A 55 -7.16 18.99 20.63
C GLY A 55 -8.14 19.71 19.69
N ARG A 56 -8.54 19.08 18.59
CA ARG A 56 -9.39 19.68 17.56
C ARG A 56 -10.82 19.24 17.74
N ARG A 57 -11.65 20.14 18.28
CA ARG A 57 -13.10 19.91 18.40
C ARG A 57 -13.83 20.27 17.14
N TYR A 58 -14.90 19.54 16.89
CA TYR A 58 -15.83 19.91 15.82
C TYR A 58 -16.58 21.19 16.19
N ASP A 59 -16.67 22.14 15.29
CA ASP A 59 -17.12 23.52 15.58
C ASP A 59 -18.59 23.81 15.25
N LEU A 60 -19.32 22.82 14.70
CA LEU A 60 -20.76 22.93 14.44
C LEU A 60 -21.56 22.04 15.39
N ASP A 61 -22.87 22.28 15.50
CA ASP A 61 -23.76 21.48 16.36
C ASP A 61 -24.29 20.23 15.67
N CYS A 62 -24.13 20.14 14.35
CA CYS A 62 -24.54 18.97 13.58
C CYS A 62 -23.53 18.66 12.45
N LEU A 63 -23.37 17.37 12.16
CA LEU A 63 -22.65 16.83 11.02
C LEU A 63 -23.58 15.94 10.21
N ASN A 64 -23.74 16.26 8.94
CA ASN A 64 -24.45 15.41 8.00
C ASN A 64 -23.47 14.69 7.09
N VAL A 65 -23.72 13.42 6.82
CA VAL A 65 -22.97 12.61 5.87
C VAL A 65 -23.95 12.03 4.86
N LEU A 66 -23.76 12.32 3.60
CA LEU A 66 -24.57 11.80 2.52
C LEU A 66 -23.81 10.72 1.75
N VAL A 67 -24.37 9.52 1.73
CA VAL A 67 -23.85 8.40 0.93
C VAL A 67 -24.40 8.52 -0.49
N VAL A 68 -23.50 8.66 -1.47
CA VAL A 68 -23.85 8.78 -2.89
C VAL A 68 -23.51 7.49 -3.64
N GLU A 69 -24.45 7.02 -4.46
CA GLU A 69 -24.32 5.76 -5.21
C GLU A 69 -23.73 5.94 -6.62
N THR A 70 -23.45 7.18 -6.99
CA THR A 70 -22.75 7.50 -8.24
C THR A 70 -21.25 7.44 -8.01
N HIS A 71 -20.47 7.13 -9.06
CA HIS A 71 -19.00 7.20 -9.02
C HIS A 71 -18.53 8.65 -8.90
N ALA A 72 -18.84 9.26 -7.77
CA ALA A 72 -18.40 10.58 -7.36
C ALA A 72 -17.18 10.46 -6.45
N ILE A 73 -16.36 11.48 -6.44
CA ILE A 73 -15.28 11.61 -5.46
C ILE A 73 -15.92 11.96 -4.11
N SER A 74 -15.42 11.39 -3.01
CA SER A 74 -15.78 11.84 -1.67
C SER A 74 -15.43 13.33 -1.52
N GLN A 75 -16.23 14.06 -0.74
CA GLN A 75 -16.08 15.51 -0.64
C GLN A 75 -16.36 15.98 0.79
N GLU A 76 -15.42 16.69 1.34
CA GLU A 76 -15.37 17.14 2.73
C GLU A 76 -16.19 18.41 3.04
N ASN A 77 -17.24 18.73 2.30
CA ASN A 77 -17.96 19.98 2.53
C ASN A 77 -18.33 20.16 4.01
N LYS A 78 -18.04 21.35 4.54
CA LYS A 78 -18.26 21.65 5.96
C LYS A 78 -19.71 21.45 6.36
N GLY A 79 -19.94 20.61 7.37
CA GLY A 79 -21.28 20.27 7.88
C GLY A 79 -22.08 19.30 7.01
N LEU A 80 -21.64 18.99 5.78
CA LEU A 80 -22.30 18.03 4.88
C LEU A 80 -21.26 17.31 4.03
N ILE A 81 -20.71 16.22 4.54
CA ILE A 81 -19.73 15.36 3.85
C ILE A 81 -20.45 14.48 2.83
N PHE A 82 -19.90 14.36 1.61
CA PHE A 82 -20.34 13.36 0.64
C PHE A 82 -19.37 12.19 0.63
N LEU A 83 -19.89 10.97 0.72
CA LEU A 83 -19.10 9.74 0.61
C LEU A 83 -19.66 8.84 -0.48
N GLU A 84 -18.79 8.36 -1.36
CA GLU A 84 -19.17 7.32 -2.31
C GLU A 84 -19.56 6.03 -1.56
N ALA A 85 -20.62 5.37 -2.00
CA ALA A 85 -21.17 4.15 -1.39
C ALA A 85 -20.10 3.06 -1.18
N ALA A 86 -19.13 2.94 -2.10
CA ALA A 86 -18.04 1.98 -1.99
C ALA A 86 -17.11 2.22 -0.77
N TYR A 87 -17.11 3.44 -0.22
CA TYR A 87 -16.29 3.87 0.93
C TYR A 87 -17.11 4.20 2.17
N ALA A 88 -18.41 3.93 2.14
CA ALA A 88 -19.35 4.31 3.19
C ALA A 88 -20.17 3.13 3.73
N LEU A 89 -20.40 2.12 2.89
CA LEU A 89 -21.30 1.02 3.21
C LEU A 89 -20.52 -0.23 3.63
N ALA A 90 -20.76 -0.69 4.85
CA ALA A 90 -20.23 -1.96 5.32
C ALA A 90 -21.23 -2.66 6.26
N ASP A 91 -21.33 -3.98 6.13
CA ASP A 91 -22.12 -4.85 7.01
C ASP A 91 -21.41 -6.18 7.26
N ALA A 92 -21.76 -6.85 8.36
CA ALA A 92 -21.08 -8.06 8.81
C ALA A 92 -21.27 -9.27 7.88
N GLU A 93 -22.29 -9.27 7.04
CA GLU A 93 -22.63 -10.39 6.15
C GLU A 93 -21.84 -10.33 4.84
N THR A 94 -21.78 -9.14 4.21
CA THR A 94 -21.31 -8.95 2.84
C THR A 94 -19.94 -8.28 2.75
N SER A 95 -19.44 -7.66 3.82
CA SER A 95 -18.19 -6.90 3.80
C SER A 95 -17.02 -7.67 4.40
N THR A 96 -15.86 -7.49 3.80
CA THR A 96 -14.58 -8.01 4.33
C THR A 96 -14.02 -7.09 5.41
N ASP A 97 -13.05 -7.57 6.18
CA ASP A 97 -12.30 -6.73 7.12
C ASP A 97 -11.60 -5.55 6.42
N GLU A 98 -11.17 -5.74 5.17
CA GLU A 98 -10.56 -4.68 4.34
C GLU A 98 -11.58 -3.60 3.97
N ASP A 99 -12.85 -3.96 3.72
CA ASP A 99 -13.92 -2.98 3.45
C ASP A 99 -14.20 -2.13 4.70
N PHE A 100 -14.23 -2.72 5.90
CA PHE A 100 -14.36 -1.97 7.14
C PHE A 100 -13.18 -1.02 7.38
N ASP A 101 -11.95 -1.48 7.12
CA ASP A 101 -10.75 -0.63 7.20
C ASP A 101 -10.81 0.53 6.21
N LEU A 102 -11.35 0.31 5.01
CA LEU A 102 -11.50 1.32 3.98
C LEU A 102 -12.53 2.38 4.37
N VAL A 103 -13.70 1.97 4.87
CA VAL A 103 -14.73 2.89 5.40
C VAL A 103 -14.15 3.74 6.54
N GLU A 104 -13.46 3.12 7.49
CA GLU A 104 -12.85 3.81 8.63
C GLU A 104 -11.84 4.88 8.16
N ARG A 105 -10.97 4.53 7.24
CA ARG A 105 -9.94 5.44 6.73
C ARG A 105 -10.52 6.61 5.95
N ILE A 106 -11.43 6.35 5.00
CA ILE A 106 -11.99 7.42 4.14
C ILE A 106 -12.91 8.33 4.96
N ALA A 107 -13.77 7.76 5.81
CA ALA A 107 -14.61 8.55 6.70
C ALA A 107 -13.78 9.43 7.65
N GLY A 108 -12.68 8.87 8.18
CA GLY A 108 -11.72 9.64 8.99
C GLY A 108 -11.08 10.77 8.21
N HIS A 109 -10.61 10.52 6.97
CA HIS A 109 -10.02 11.51 6.10
C HIS A 109 -10.97 12.70 5.85
N GLU A 110 -12.19 12.43 5.42
CA GLU A 110 -13.18 13.48 5.12
C GLU A 110 -13.59 14.28 6.38
N TYR A 111 -13.67 13.62 7.54
CA TYR A 111 -13.92 14.35 8.79
C TYR A 111 -12.73 15.26 9.17
N LEU A 112 -11.51 14.74 9.07
CA LEU A 112 -10.29 15.47 9.48
C LEU A 112 -10.07 16.74 8.64
N HIS A 113 -10.63 16.80 7.45
CA HIS A 113 -10.69 18.02 6.65
C HIS A 113 -11.46 19.17 7.32
N ASN A 114 -12.27 18.92 8.35
CA ASN A 114 -12.94 20.00 9.07
C ASN A 114 -11.97 21.10 9.52
N TRP A 115 -10.77 20.73 9.98
CA TRP A 115 -9.70 21.64 10.34
C TRP A 115 -8.72 21.89 9.19
N THR A 116 -8.24 20.83 8.54
CA THR A 116 -7.24 20.92 7.45
C THR A 116 -7.91 20.81 6.08
N GLY A 117 -8.52 21.89 5.65
CA GLY A 117 -9.28 22.01 4.39
C GLY A 117 -10.43 22.99 4.49
N ASN A 118 -11.23 22.92 5.57
CA ASN A 118 -12.39 23.79 5.75
C ASN A 118 -12.09 25.03 6.61
N ARG A 119 -11.57 24.86 7.83
CA ARG A 119 -11.21 26.00 8.68
C ARG A 119 -9.94 26.68 8.20
N VAL A 120 -8.92 25.88 7.87
CA VAL A 120 -7.71 26.38 7.22
C VAL A 120 -7.67 25.74 5.83
N THR A 121 -7.81 26.56 4.79
CA THR A 121 -7.93 26.10 3.40
C THR A 121 -6.69 26.47 2.57
N CYS A 122 -6.50 25.83 1.42
CA CYS A 122 -5.42 26.19 0.50
C CYS A 122 -5.74 27.51 -0.21
N ARG A 123 -4.74 28.41 -0.32
CA ARG A 123 -4.88 29.72 -0.98
C ARG A 123 -5.17 29.58 -2.47
N ASP A 124 -4.56 28.62 -3.10
CA ASP A 124 -4.66 28.30 -4.51
C ASP A 124 -4.38 26.81 -4.73
N TRP A 125 -4.61 26.30 -5.94
CA TRP A 125 -4.45 24.88 -6.27
C TRP A 125 -3.01 24.36 -6.16
N PHE A 126 -1.99 25.23 -6.21
CA PHE A 126 -0.60 24.83 -6.00
C PHE A 126 -0.29 24.47 -4.55
N GLN A 127 -1.15 24.90 -3.62
CA GLN A 127 -1.05 24.63 -2.19
C GLN A 127 -1.85 23.38 -1.75
N LEU A 128 -2.37 22.60 -2.70
CA LEU A 128 -3.31 21.52 -2.41
C LEU A 128 -2.79 20.55 -1.33
N SER A 129 -1.49 20.29 -1.28
CA SER A 129 -0.88 19.38 -0.30
C SER A 129 -0.94 19.90 1.15
N VAL A 130 -1.12 21.22 1.37
CA VAL A 130 -1.32 21.75 2.74
C VAL A 130 -2.62 21.23 3.35
N LYS A 131 -3.60 20.93 2.48
CA LYS A 131 -4.88 20.35 2.84
C LYS A 131 -4.78 18.82 2.77
N GLU A 132 -4.45 18.27 1.60
CA GLU A 132 -4.51 16.83 1.36
C GLU A 132 -3.37 16.05 2.04
N GLY A 133 -2.13 16.51 1.92
CA GLY A 133 -0.97 15.86 2.53
C GLY A 133 -1.06 15.85 4.06
N LEU A 134 -1.45 16.98 4.67
CA LEU A 134 -1.61 17.06 6.12
C LEU A 134 -2.79 16.20 6.62
N THR A 135 -3.93 16.23 5.93
CA THR A 135 -5.07 15.38 6.29
C THR A 135 -4.76 13.90 6.08
N ARG A 136 -4.05 13.57 5.00
CA ARG A 136 -3.59 12.19 4.73
C ARG A 136 -2.64 11.67 5.81
N PHE A 137 -1.74 12.50 6.32
CA PHE A 137 -0.91 12.17 7.48
C PHE A 137 -1.76 11.89 8.73
N ARG A 138 -2.77 12.74 8.99
CA ARG A 138 -3.67 12.60 10.15
C ARG A 138 -4.56 11.37 10.05
N ASP A 139 -5.10 11.04 8.85
CA ASP A 139 -5.90 9.83 8.63
C ASP A 139 -5.09 8.55 8.85
N GLN A 140 -3.80 8.55 8.46
CA GLN A 140 -2.88 7.45 8.75
C GLN A 140 -2.66 7.26 10.25
N MET A 141 -2.51 8.36 11.01
CA MET A 141 -2.39 8.30 12.48
C MET A 141 -3.68 7.80 13.13
N PHE A 142 -4.84 8.27 12.67
CA PHE A 142 -6.14 7.80 13.13
C PHE A 142 -6.30 6.29 12.90
N SER A 143 -6.09 5.84 11.67
CA SER A 143 -6.20 4.41 11.32
C SER A 143 -5.21 3.54 12.12
N ALA A 144 -4.01 4.05 12.40
CA ALA A 144 -3.02 3.36 13.24
C ALA A 144 -3.51 3.23 14.69
N ALA A 145 -4.13 4.27 15.23
CA ALA A 145 -4.69 4.25 16.59
C ALA A 145 -5.90 3.30 16.72
N MET A 146 -6.65 3.09 15.64
CA MET A 146 -7.83 2.20 15.62
C MET A 146 -7.47 0.72 15.48
N SER A 147 -6.26 0.37 15.07
CA SER A 147 -5.88 -1.03 14.81
C SER A 147 -4.41 -1.31 15.19
N SER A 148 -3.54 -1.60 14.24
CA SER A 148 -2.12 -1.86 14.44
C SER A 148 -1.28 -0.79 13.72
N PRO A 149 -0.48 0.00 14.47
CA PRO A 149 0.40 1.01 13.88
C PRO A 149 1.35 0.44 12.84
N ASP A 150 1.98 -0.70 13.14
CA ASP A 150 2.93 -1.36 12.24
C ASP A 150 2.29 -1.83 10.95
N VAL A 151 1.13 -2.50 11.05
CA VAL A 151 0.40 -2.99 9.86
C VAL A 151 -0.08 -1.82 8.99
N LYS A 152 -0.60 -0.76 9.62
CA LYS A 152 -1.02 0.44 8.86
C LYS A 152 0.17 1.12 8.20
N ARG A 153 1.33 1.19 8.88
CA ARG A 153 2.55 1.73 8.27
C ARG A 153 3.03 0.87 7.10
N ILE A 154 3.11 -0.44 7.25
CA ILE A 154 3.45 -1.38 6.19
C ILE A 154 2.51 -1.21 4.98
N THR A 155 1.21 -1.18 5.22
CA THR A 155 0.20 -1.02 4.15
C THR A 155 0.36 0.31 3.42
N THR A 156 0.57 1.41 4.16
CA THR A 156 0.80 2.74 3.60
C THR A 156 2.05 2.77 2.72
N VAL A 157 3.17 2.23 3.22
CA VAL A 157 4.44 2.22 2.45
C VAL A 157 4.36 1.30 1.24
N ARG A 158 3.69 0.13 1.36
CA ARG A 158 3.45 -0.75 0.21
C ARG A 158 2.70 -0.02 -0.90
N ASN A 159 1.65 0.72 -0.54
CA ASN A 159 0.88 1.52 -1.49
C ASN A 159 1.70 2.69 -2.09
N LEU A 160 2.48 3.39 -1.26
CA LEU A 160 3.36 4.47 -1.68
C LEU A 160 4.40 3.97 -2.72
N ARG A 161 5.11 2.86 -2.41
CA ARG A 161 6.10 2.27 -3.30
C ARG A 161 5.49 1.78 -4.62
N THR A 162 4.29 1.18 -4.56
CA THR A 162 3.63 0.63 -5.76
C THR A 162 3.07 1.72 -6.67
N ASN A 163 2.55 2.82 -6.14
CA ASN A 163 1.85 3.83 -6.91
C ASN A 163 2.66 5.12 -7.04
N GLN A 164 3.07 5.75 -5.93
CA GLN A 164 3.68 7.07 -5.94
C GLN A 164 5.15 7.03 -6.41
N PHE A 165 5.94 6.02 -6.00
CA PHE A 165 7.31 5.86 -6.53
C PHE A 165 7.30 5.56 -8.03
N ALA A 166 6.30 4.80 -8.51
CA ALA A 166 6.11 4.60 -9.95
C ALA A 166 5.70 5.90 -10.68
N GLU A 167 4.91 6.77 -10.03
CA GLU A 167 4.58 8.11 -10.53
C GLU A 167 5.83 9.00 -10.62
N ASP A 168 6.65 9.03 -9.55
CA ASP A 168 7.92 9.78 -9.51
C ASP A 168 8.97 9.28 -10.53
N ALA A 169 8.96 7.99 -10.86
CA ALA A 169 9.86 7.40 -11.85
C ALA A 169 9.31 7.51 -13.29
N GLY A 170 8.09 7.99 -13.48
CA GLY A 170 7.41 8.05 -14.76
C GLY A 170 7.50 9.42 -15.45
N ALA A 171 7.02 9.47 -16.70
CA ALA A 171 6.93 10.73 -17.47
C ALA A 171 5.96 11.78 -16.87
N GLY A 172 5.19 11.40 -15.86
CA GLY A 172 4.27 12.27 -15.11
C GLY A 172 4.85 12.81 -13.81
N ALA A 173 6.14 12.58 -13.54
CA ALA A 173 6.81 13.08 -12.34
C ALA A 173 6.66 14.60 -12.18
N HIS A 174 6.26 15.04 -11.01
CA HIS A 174 6.07 16.46 -10.69
C HIS A 174 6.34 16.72 -9.20
N PRO A 175 6.70 17.95 -8.82
CA PRO A 175 6.86 18.28 -7.41
C PRO A 175 5.52 18.27 -6.67
N VAL A 176 5.57 18.13 -5.33
CA VAL A 176 4.38 18.18 -4.46
C VAL A 176 3.69 19.52 -4.54
N GLN A 177 4.50 20.61 -4.68
CA GLN A 177 4.01 21.96 -4.98
C GLN A 177 4.41 22.31 -6.43
N PRO A 178 3.58 21.96 -7.43
CA PRO A 178 3.89 22.24 -8.83
C PRO A 178 3.77 23.74 -9.14
N LYS A 179 4.47 24.20 -10.18
CA LYS A 179 4.42 25.59 -10.65
C LYS A 179 3.42 25.78 -11.81
N SER A 180 2.95 24.69 -12.39
CA SER A 180 1.98 24.66 -13.49
C SER A 180 1.22 23.35 -13.54
N TYR A 181 0.05 23.32 -14.15
CA TYR A 181 -0.72 22.12 -14.41
C TYR A 181 -1.52 22.28 -15.71
N GLY A 182 -1.75 21.17 -16.42
CA GLY A 182 -2.57 21.17 -17.63
C GLY A 182 -4.08 21.21 -17.33
N ALA A 183 -4.51 20.45 -16.31
CA ALA A 183 -5.87 20.44 -15.79
C ALA A 183 -5.84 20.28 -14.27
N VAL A 184 -6.83 20.86 -13.57
CA VAL A 184 -6.92 20.77 -12.09
C VAL A 184 -6.92 19.31 -11.61
N SER A 185 -7.56 18.41 -12.35
CA SER A 185 -7.59 16.97 -12.04
C SER A 185 -6.19 16.32 -11.99
N ASN A 186 -5.17 16.92 -12.61
CA ASN A 186 -3.80 16.40 -12.57
C ASN A 186 -3.12 16.62 -11.21
N LEU A 187 -3.66 17.52 -10.39
CA LEU A 187 -3.15 17.78 -9.04
C LEU A 187 -3.60 16.75 -8.00
N TYR A 188 -4.63 15.96 -8.32
CA TYR A 188 -5.12 14.87 -7.46
C TYR A 188 -4.28 13.59 -7.72
N SER A 189 -3.02 13.62 -7.30
CA SER A 189 -1.99 12.62 -7.58
C SER A 189 -1.46 12.00 -6.29
N GLY A 190 -0.83 10.82 -6.39
CA GLY A 190 -0.11 10.20 -5.28
C GLY A 190 0.98 11.11 -4.72
N THR A 191 1.60 11.91 -5.57
CA THR A 191 2.62 12.88 -5.17
C THR A 191 2.08 13.97 -4.26
N VAL A 192 0.93 14.57 -4.57
CA VAL A 192 0.34 15.63 -3.73
C VAL A 192 -0.21 15.07 -2.43
N TYR A 193 -0.84 13.89 -2.46
CA TYR A 193 -1.48 13.24 -1.30
C TYR A 193 -0.49 12.43 -0.47
N ASP A 194 0.06 11.36 -1.03
CA ASP A 194 0.82 10.37 -0.27
C ASP A 194 2.25 10.84 0.01
N LYS A 195 2.98 11.38 -1.00
CA LYS A 195 4.31 11.97 -0.76
C LYS A 195 4.19 13.24 0.09
N GLY A 196 3.15 14.05 -0.11
CA GLY A 196 2.84 15.18 0.77
C GLY A 196 2.69 14.77 2.23
N ALA A 197 1.99 13.67 2.51
CA ALA A 197 1.85 13.12 3.86
C ALA A 197 3.19 12.61 4.42
N GLU A 198 4.05 12.02 3.59
CA GLU A 198 5.38 11.57 4.02
C GLU A 198 6.30 12.76 4.36
N ILE A 199 6.19 13.89 3.65
CA ILE A 199 6.92 15.12 4.01
C ILE A 199 6.45 15.62 5.39
N VAL A 200 5.16 15.65 5.66
CA VAL A 200 4.63 16.01 6.99
C VAL A 200 5.14 15.02 8.05
N ARG A 201 5.21 13.72 7.73
CA ARG A 201 5.78 12.69 8.62
C ARG A 201 7.25 12.92 8.92
N MET A 202 8.07 13.31 7.93
CA MET A 202 9.47 13.67 8.18
C MET A 202 9.59 14.85 9.15
N ALA A 203 8.75 15.87 9.01
CA ALA A 203 8.69 16.96 9.97
C ALA A 203 8.30 16.47 11.37
N TYR A 204 7.35 15.55 11.47
CA TYR A 204 7.01 14.88 12.73
C TYR A 204 8.18 14.09 13.33
N VAL A 205 8.98 13.41 12.49
CA VAL A 205 10.19 12.67 12.94
C VAL A 205 11.25 13.62 13.48
N LEU A 206 11.52 14.74 12.79
CA LEU A 206 12.51 15.75 13.22
C LEU A 206 12.11 16.44 14.53
N LEU A 207 10.83 16.78 14.66
CA LEU A 207 10.35 17.53 15.82
C LEU A 207 10.02 16.64 17.03
N GLY A 208 9.62 15.39 16.79
CA GLY A 208 8.95 14.59 17.80
C GLY A 208 7.52 15.07 18.07
N SER A 209 6.72 14.27 18.78
CA SER A 209 5.29 14.48 18.95
C SER A 209 4.92 15.81 19.58
N GLU A 210 5.62 16.21 20.64
CA GLU A 210 5.30 17.43 21.41
C GLU A 210 5.60 18.71 20.62
N ARG A 211 6.80 18.81 20.02
CA ARG A 211 7.18 19.99 19.24
C ARG A 211 6.36 20.12 17.98
N PHE A 212 6.07 18.99 17.31
CA PHE A 212 5.19 18.97 16.16
C PHE A 212 3.77 19.44 16.51
N ARG A 213 3.24 18.97 17.64
CA ARG A 213 1.94 19.39 18.15
C ARG A 213 1.90 20.90 18.42
N ARG A 214 2.93 21.47 19.08
CA ARG A 214 3.02 22.92 19.29
C ARG A 214 3.05 23.70 17.96
N GLY A 215 3.78 23.19 16.96
CA GLY A 215 3.81 23.78 15.63
C GLY A 215 2.45 23.78 14.93
N LEU A 216 1.69 22.69 15.01
CA LEU A 216 0.33 22.62 14.48
C LEU A 216 -0.65 23.51 15.25
N ASP A 217 -0.55 23.59 16.58
CA ASP A 217 -1.38 24.48 17.38
C ASP A 217 -1.13 25.95 17.00
N LEU A 218 0.12 26.31 16.75
CA LEU A 218 0.51 27.63 16.26
C LEU A 218 -0.01 27.91 14.86
N PHE A 219 0.06 26.91 13.97
CA PHE A 219 -0.50 27.00 12.61
C PHE A 219 -1.99 27.33 12.63
N PHE A 220 -2.77 26.59 13.40
CA PHE A 220 -4.19 26.82 13.53
C PHE A 220 -4.51 28.15 14.24
N ALA A 221 -3.74 28.54 15.28
CA ALA A 221 -3.94 29.81 15.97
C ALA A 221 -3.69 31.02 15.05
N ARG A 222 -2.70 30.93 14.14
CA ARG A 222 -2.36 32.01 13.21
C ARG A 222 -3.29 32.12 12.01
N HIS A 223 -3.83 30.98 11.57
CA HIS A 223 -4.45 30.86 10.25
C HIS A 223 -5.88 30.34 10.28
N ASP A 224 -6.51 30.28 11.45
CA ASP A 224 -7.92 29.86 11.53
C ASP A 224 -8.81 30.73 10.64
N LEU A 225 -9.72 30.10 9.91
CA LEU A 225 -10.64 30.70 8.94
C LEU A 225 -9.94 31.49 7.80
N SER A 226 -8.71 31.10 7.45
CA SER A 226 -7.91 31.77 6.43
C SER A 226 -7.38 30.81 5.35
N PRO A 227 -7.15 31.30 4.12
CA PRO A 227 -6.42 30.58 3.10
C PRO A 227 -4.91 30.66 3.37
N VAL A 228 -4.20 29.51 3.20
CA VAL A 228 -2.78 29.37 3.54
C VAL A 228 -1.94 28.79 2.41
N THR A 229 -0.63 28.88 2.60
CA THR A 229 0.38 28.25 1.75
C THR A 229 1.16 27.17 2.51
N ILE A 230 1.88 26.33 1.78
CA ILE A 230 2.79 25.31 2.33
C ILE A 230 3.87 25.98 3.19
N GLU A 231 4.41 27.12 2.75
CA GLU A 231 5.43 27.88 3.48
C GLU A 231 4.93 28.35 4.85
N GLN A 232 3.66 28.74 4.97
CA GLN A 232 3.05 29.14 6.24
C GLN A 232 2.90 27.96 7.20
N LEU A 233 2.60 26.74 6.69
CA LEU A 233 2.62 25.53 7.49
C LEU A 233 4.05 25.23 8.01
N LEU A 234 5.04 25.25 7.12
CA LEU A 234 6.44 25.01 7.49
C LEU A 234 6.96 26.06 8.50
N GLN A 235 6.61 27.33 8.30
CA GLN A 235 6.98 28.38 9.23
C GLN A 235 6.37 28.20 10.63
N ALA A 236 5.11 27.77 10.70
CA ALA A 236 4.46 27.50 11.99
C ALA A 236 5.10 26.28 12.70
N LEU A 237 5.46 25.23 11.94
CA LEU A 237 6.17 24.07 12.47
C LEU A 237 7.58 24.47 12.93
N ALA A 238 8.28 25.32 12.20
CA ALA A 238 9.59 25.84 12.57
C ALA A 238 9.53 26.65 13.87
N ASP A 239 8.62 27.61 13.95
CA ASP A 239 8.47 28.50 15.11
C ASP A 239 8.03 27.72 16.37
N GLY A 240 7.04 26.83 16.23
CA GLY A 240 6.52 26.04 17.35
C GLY A 240 7.45 24.90 17.77
N GLY A 241 8.26 24.42 16.83
CA GLY A 241 9.25 23.34 17.03
C GLY A 241 10.63 23.82 17.45
N GLY A 242 10.96 25.10 17.21
CA GLY A 242 12.31 25.62 17.43
C GLY A 242 13.34 24.98 16.48
N GLU A 243 12.98 24.85 15.18
CA GLU A 243 13.77 24.14 14.19
C GLU A 243 13.82 24.93 12.87
N ASP A 244 14.93 24.83 12.10
CA ASP A 244 15.02 25.44 10.78
C ASP A 244 14.55 24.46 9.70
N PHE A 245 13.54 24.87 8.92
CA PHE A 245 13.00 24.11 7.79
C PHE A 245 13.39 24.67 6.41
N ALA A 246 14.35 25.58 6.30
CA ALA A 246 14.72 26.20 5.02
C ALA A 246 15.21 25.15 4.00
N GLN A 247 16.15 24.26 4.39
CA GLN A 247 16.61 23.16 3.54
C GLN A 247 15.49 22.13 3.33
N PHE A 248 14.71 21.83 4.36
CA PHE A 248 13.62 20.86 4.33
C PHE A 248 12.51 21.25 3.33
N ALA A 249 12.24 22.53 3.14
CA ALA A 249 11.22 23.04 2.22
C ALA A 249 11.43 22.58 0.76
N ARG A 250 12.65 22.19 0.40
CA ARG A 250 12.99 21.66 -0.94
C ARG A 250 12.22 20.39 -1.31
N TRP A 251 11.82 19.59 -0.34
CA TRP A 251 10.99 18.41 -0.59
C TRP A 251 9.68 18.70 -1.32
N TYR A 252 9.12 19.92 -1.13
CA TYR A 252 7.90 20.31 -1.83
C TYR A 252 8.14 20.73 -3.27
N HIS A 253 9.37 21.10 -3.62
CA HIS A 253 9.71 21.68 -4.93
C HIS A 253 10.44 20.70 -5.85
N GLN A 254 10.93 19.60 -5.31
CA GLN A 254 11.75 18.63 -6.04
C GLN A 254 10.95 17.38 -6.39
N PRO A 255 10.80 17.03 -7.70
CA PRO A 255 10.22 15.77 -8.13
C PRO A 255 11.19 14.61 -7.95
N GLY A 256 10.69 13.37 -8.09
CA GLY A 256 11.49 12.16 -8.03
C GLY A 256 11.72 11.65 -6.61
N THR A 257 12.18 10.39 -6.50
CA THR A 257 12.45 9.71 -5.24
C THR A 257 13.95 9.62 -5.02
N PRO A 258 14.52 10.25 -3.97
CA PRO A 258 15.94 10.20 -3.68
C PRO A 258 16.42 8.79 -3.29
N ARG A 259 17.72 8.51 -3.52
CA ARG A 259 18.39 7.31 -3.05
C ARG A 259 19.34 7.68 -1.92
N VAL A 260 19.45 6.81 -0.92
CA VAL A 260 20.42 6.95 0.16
C VAL A 260 21.21 5.64 0.25
N HIS A 261 22.50 5.75 0.02
CA HIS A 261 23.45 4.64 0.18
C HIS A 261 23.97 4.66 1.61
N VAL A 262 23.94 3.51 2.26
CA VAL A 262 24.38 3.36 3.65
C VAL A 262 25.44 2.27 3.72
N ARG A 263 26.59 2.59 4.31
CA ARG A 263 27.68 1.64 4.51
C ARG A 263 28.14 1.71 5.97
N LEU A 264 28.28 0.55 6.60
CA LEU A 264 28.84 0.43 7.94
C LEU A 264 30.23 -0.20 7.87
N ARG A 265 31.24 0.51 8.37
CA ARG A 265 32.60 0.00 8.53
C ARG A 265 32.92 -0.15 9.99
N GLN A 266 33.13 -1.37 10.45
CA GLN A 266 33.36 -1.69 11.85
C GLN A 266 34.87 -1.91 12.12
N ASP A 267 35.34 -1.38 13.25
CA ASP A 267 36.67 -1.64 13.83
C ASP A 267 36.47 -2.24 15.23
N PRO A 268 36.43 -3.59 15.32
CA PRO A 268 36.18 -4.27 16.60
C PRO A 268 37.28 -4.02 17.64
N ASP A 269 38.52 -3.84 17.21
CA ASP A 269 39.65 -3.63 18.13
C ASP A 269 39.53 -2.27 18.83
N ARG A 270 39.00 -1.27 18.15
CA ARG A 270 38.77 0.06 18.69
C ARG A 270 37.35 0.22 19.29
N ARG A 271 36.47 -0.76 19.09
CA ARG A 271 35.06 -0.74 19.51
C ARG A 271 34.26 0.44 18.90
N ILE A 272 34.59 0.78 17.65
CA ILE A 272 33.92 1.85 16.90
C ILE A 272 33.40 1.31 15.57
N ALA A 273 32.46 2.05 14.99
CA ALA A 273 32.09 1.88 13.59
C ALA A 273 31.89 3.25 12.92
N ARG A 274 32.16 3.29 11.62
CA ARG A 274 31.85 4.45 10.77
C ARG A 274 30.62 4.13 9.93
N LEU A 275 29.59 4.93 10.13
CA LEU A 275 28.36 4.92 9.32
C LEU A 275 28.52 5.99 8.24
N GLU A 276 28.74 5.54 7.01
CA GLU A 276 28.86 6.39 5.83
C GLU A 276 27.53 6.47 5.13
N LEU A 277 27.01 7.68 4.89
CA LEU A 277 25.76 7.94 4.18
C LEU A 277 26.03 8.85 2.99
N THR A 278 25.48 8.48 1.83
CA THR A 278 25.55 9.30 0.62
C THR A 278 24.15 9.40 0.04
N GLN A 279 23.73 10.59 -0.42
CA GLN A 279 22.45 10.75 -1.07
C GLN A 279 22.60 11.12 -2.53
N ASP A 280 21.86 10.43 -3.40
CA ASP A 280 21.69 10.80 -4.80
C ASP A 280 20.43 11.64 -4.93
N VAL A 281 20.60 12.88 -5.28
CA VAL A 281 19.49 13.79 -5.57
C VAL A 281 19.03 13.53 -7.02
N PRO A 282 17.72 13.39 -7.30
CA PRO A 282 17.23 13.17 -8.65
C PRO A 282 17.76 14.22 -9.65
N VAL A 283 18.13 13.76 -10.83
CA VAL A 283 18.86 14.52 -11.88
C VAL A 283 18.15 15.81 -12.35
N GLU A 284 16.86 15.93 -12.08
CA GLU A 284 16.04 17.08 -12.47
C GLU A 284 16.28 18.34 -11.62
N ASP A 285 16.93 18.18 -10.46
CA ASP A 285 17.37 19.32 -9.66
C ASP A 285 18.73 19.84 -10.13
N LYS A 286 18.69 20.83 -10.99
CA LYS A 286 19.88 21.54 -11.50
C LYS A 286 20.71 22.22 -10.41
N SER A 287 20.21 22.33 -9.17
CA SER A 287 20.95 22.96 -8.06
C SER A 287 22.01 22.03 -7.48
N GLY A 288 21.83 20.69 -7.60
CA GLY A 288 22.73 19.69 -7.01
C GLY A 288 22.84 19.75 -5.49
N MET A 289 21.97 20.50 -4.82
CA MET A 289 22.06 20.67 -3.36
C MET A 289 21.35 19.51 -2.63
N PRO A 290 21.91 18.99 -1.55
CA PRO A 290 21.35 17.87 -0.82
C PRO A 290 19.99 18.20 -0.19
N LEU A 291 19.13 17.18 -0.03
CA LEU A 291 17.91 17.25 0.76
C LEU A 291 18.25 17.03 2.24
N ARG A 292 17.37 17.50 3.14
CA ARG A 292 17.39 17.11 4.54
C ARG A 292 16.57 15.85 4.73
N VAL A 293 17.22 14.72 5.06
CA VAL A 293 16.59 13.39 5.14
C VAL A 293 16.70 12.82 6.55
N PRO A 294 15.63 12.82 7.36
CA PRO A 294 15.65 12.25 8.70
C PRO A 294 15.50 10.73 8.66
N LEU A 295 16.56 10.00 8.94
CA LEU A 295 16.57 8.54 8.96
C LEU A 295 16.55 8.03 10.40
N ARG A 296 15.44 7.43 10.82
CA ARG A 296 15.43 6.63 12.03
C ARG A 296 16.24 5.37 11.81
N MET A 297 17.20 5.15 12.71
CA MET A 297 18.13 4.03 12.60
C MET A 297 18.27 3.31 13.94
N GLY A 298 18.83 2.12 13.89
CA GLY A 298 19.18 1.36 15.08
C GLY A 298 20.19 0.28 14.74
N LEU A 299 20.78 -0.30 15.77
CA LEU A 299 21.77 -1.37 15.64
C LEU A 299 21.26 -2.64 16.32
N LEU A 300 21.52 -3.78 15.70
CA LEU A 300 21.33 -5.10 16.29
C LEU A 300 22.68 -5.82 16.35
N GLY A 301 22.98 -6.42 17.50
CA GLY A 301 24.12 -7.31 17.65
C GLY A 301 23.87 -8.66 16.94
N LYS A 302 24.90 -9.45 16.80
CA LYS A 302 24.87 -10.76 16.11
C LYS A 302 23.87 -11.79 16.66
N HIS A 303 23.34 -11.57 17.87
CA HIS A 303 22.29 -12.40 18.47
C HIS A 303 20.92 -11.72 18.46
N GLY A 304 20.73 -10.67 17.64
CA GLY A 304 19.47 -9.97 17.48
C GLY A 304 19.08 -9.06 18.64
N ARG A 305 20.00 -8.78 19.58
CA ARG A 305 19.74 -7.84 20.67
C ARG A 305 19.96 -6.40 20.19
N PRO A 306 19.09 -5.46 20.54
CA PRO A 306 19.34 -4.04 20.28
C PRO A 306 20.63 -3.58 20.93
N VAL A 307 21.46 -2.87 20.16
CA VAL A 307 22.69 -2.22 20.64
C VAL A 307 22.47 -0.71 20.58
N PRO A 308 22.79 0.04 21.64
CA PRO A 308 22.66 1.49 21.62
C PRO A 308 23.49 2.12 20.49
N MET A 309 22.87 2.94 19.66
CA MET A 309 23.55 3.74 18.66
C MET A 309 23.91 5.08 19.29
N LYS A 310 25.20 5.39 19.42
CA LYS A 310 25.69 6.63 20.03
C LYS A 310 26.99 7.10 19.41
N ASN A 311 27.21 8.42 19.44
CA ASN A 311 28.45 9.09 19.11
C ASN A 311 28.99 9.86 20.33
N GLU A 312 29.96 10.75 20.12
CA GLU A 312 30.53 11.60 21.20
C GLU A 312 29.51 12.53 21.85
N GLU A 313 28.44 12.92 21.11
CA GLU A 313 27.41 13.83 21.59
C GLU A 313 26.29 13.11 22.38
N GLY A 314 26.21 11.78 22.26
CA GLY A 314 25.22 10.96 22.97
C GLY A 314 24.44 9.98 22.09
N PRO A 315 23.27 9.54 22.58
CA PRO A 315 22.43 8.59 21.86
C PRO A 315 21.86 9.18 20.57
N ILE A 316 21.81 8.35 19.50
CA ILE A 316 21.24 8.70 18.20
C ILE A 316 20.05 7.79 17.93
N ASP A 317 18.87 8.34 17.72
CA ASP A 317 17.68 7.65 17.20
C ASP A 317 17.39 8.05 15.75
N VAL A 318 17.66 9.32 15.42
CA VAL A 318 17.47 9.88 14.08
C VAL A 318 18.80 10.42 13.58
N VAL A 319 19.25 9.91 12.45
CA VAL A 319 20.34 10.49 11.67
C VAL A 319 19.73 11.54 10.74
N ASP A 320 20.08 12.79 10.96
CA ASP A 320 19.64 13.92 10.13
C ASP A 320 20.68 14.13 9.02
N LEU A 321 20.42 13.52 7.86
CA LEU A 321 21.29 13.63 6.69
C LEU A 321 21.02 14.94 5.96
N THR A 322 21.94 15.90 6.11
CA THR A 322 21.84 17.27 5.53
C THR A 322 22.84 17.52 4.42
N GLU A 323 23.88 16.70 4.31
CA GLU A 323 24.94 16.82 3.33
C GLU A 323 24.80 15.75 2.22
N ALA A 324 25.48 15.96 1.09
CA ALA A 324 25.55 14.95 0.04
C ALA A 324 26.24 13.67 0.52
N GLU A 325 27.28 13.83 1.35
CA GLU A 325 27.99 12.75 2.03
C GLU A 325 28.16 13.11 3.50
N GLN A 326 27.84 12.17 4.38
CA GLN A 326 27.94 12.37 5.84
C GLN A 326 28.51 11.10 6.48
N VAL A 327 29.45 11.28 7.40
CA VAL A 327 30.06 10.18 8.17
C VAL A 327 29.79 10.39 9.65
N ILE A 328 29.28 9.35 10.31
CA ILE A 328 29.04 9.33 11.74
C ILE A 328 29.91 8.26 12.38
N GLU A 329 30.75 8.62 13.33
CA GLU A 329 31.52 7.66 14.12
C GLU A 329 30.69 7.20 15.30
N LEU A 330 30.40 5.90 15.34
CA LEU A 330 29.66 5.22 16.41
C LEU A 330 30.67 4.65 17.40
N GLN A 331 30.35 4.74 18.70
CA GLN A 331 31.26 4.38 19.80
C GLN A 331 30.68 3.31 20.71
N ASP A 332 31.54 2.71 21.53
CA ASP A 332 31.23 1.70 22.54
C ASP A 332 30.53 0.46 21.99
N LEU A 333 30.97 -0.03 20.86
CA LEU A 333 30.46 -1.24 20.25
C LEU A 333 31.24 -2.47 20.76
N ASP A 334 30.59 -3.26 21.63
CA ASP A 334 31.20 -4.44 22.25
C ASP A 334 31.14 -5.68 21.35
N GLU A 335 30.38 -5.63 20.26
CA GLU A 335 30.20 -6.73 19.31
C GLU A 335 29.99 -6.19 17.89
N SER A 336 30.07 -7.06 16.90
CA SER A 336 29.69 -6.73 15.53
C SER A 336 28.18 -6.46 15.46
N VAL A 337 27.80 -5.40 14.76
CA VAL A 337 26.42 -4.94 14.65
C VAL A 337 25.93 -4.87 13.21
N ILE A 338 24.60 -4.96 13.07
CA ILE A 338 23.88 -4.78 11.81
C ILE A 338 23.05 -3.51 11.92
N VAL A 339 23.04 -2.70 10.86
CA VAL A 339 22.21 -1.47 10.79
C VAL A 339 20.79 -1.82 10.38
N SER A 340 19.84 -1.40 11.20
CA SER A 340 18.42 -1.24 10.84
C SER A 340 18.20 0.20 10.41
N CYS A 341 17.88 0.42 9.13
CA CYS A 341 17.78 1.76 8.55
C CYS A 341 16.34 2.09 8.15
N ASN A 342 15.99 3.38 8.18
CA ASN A 342 14.69 3.92 7.82
C ASN A 342 13.53 3.29 8.60
N ARG A 343 13.73 3.08 9.90
CA ARG A 343 12.71 2.57 10.84
C ARG A 343 11.43 3.38 10.75
N GLY A 344 10.29 2.70 10.73
CA GLY A 344 8.99 3.32 10.54
C GLY A 344 8.85 3.99 9.17
N PHE A 345 9.76 3.73 8.22
CA PHE A 345 9.88 4.47 6.96
C PHE A 345 9.91 5.98 7.21
N SER A 346 10.85 6.42 8.01
CA SER A 346 10.96 7.81 8.49
C SER A 346 11.17 8.84 7.39
N ALA A 347 11.62 8.42 6.19
CA ALA A 347 11.75 9.26 5.01
C ALA A 347 11.37 8.51 3.73
N PRO A 348 10.69 9.15 2.74
CA PRO A 348 10.28 8.55 1.47
C PRO A 348 11.45 8.48 0.49
N VAL A 349 12.43 7.65 0.82
CA VAL A 349 13.66 7.43 0.04
C VAL A 349 13.85 5.94 -0.26
N VAL A 350 14.61 5.63 -1.30
CA VAL A 350 15.13 4.29 -1.53
C VAL A 350 16.44 4.15 -0.76
N VAL A 351 16.49 3.21 0.18
CA VAL A 351 17.73 2.91 0.92
C VAL A 351 18.45 1.76 0.27
N GLU A 352 19.73 1.97 -0.07
CA GLU A 352 20.64 0.95 -0.56
C GLU A 352 21.69 0.65 0.51
N ILE A 353 21.72 -0.58 1.00
CA ILE A 353 22.61 -1.03 2.04
C ILE A 353 23.00 -2.49 1.80
N GLU A 354 24.30 -2.77 1.84
CA GLU A 354 24.80 -4.14 1.72
C GLU A 354 24.49 -4.93 3.01
N ARG A 355 23.75 -6.03 2.87
CA ARG A 355 23.41 -6.97 3.94
C ARG A 355 23.47 -8.38 3.41
N SER A 356 23.98 -9.32 4.22
CA SER A 356 23.89 -10.75 3.90
C SER A 356 22.45 -11.27 4.06
N SER A 357 22.17 -12.46 3.58
CA SER A 357 20.88 -13.13 3.81
C SER A 357 20.67 -13.47 5.29
N GLU A 358 21.75 -13.76 6.00
CA GLU A 358 21.77 -13.98 7.44
C GLU A 358 21.42 -12.71 8.22
N ASP A 359 21.95 -11.54 7.80
CA ASP A 359 21.59 -10.24 8.40
C ASP A 359 20.11 -9.92 8.20
N LEU A 360 19.58 -10.15 6.99
CA LEU A 360 18.15 -9.95 6.71
C LEU A 360 17.27 -10.90 7.54
N ALA A 361 17.67 -12.16 7.68
CA ALA A 361 16.95 -13.11 8.52
C ALA A 361 17.01 -12.73 10.01
N LEU A 362 18.13 -12.17 10.48
CA LEU A 362 18.28 -11.69 11.85
C LEU A 362 17.38 -10.46 12.09
N LEU A 363 17.34 -9.50 11.16
CA LEU A 363 16.42 -8.37 11.21
C LEU A 363 14.95 -8.83 11.20
N LEU A 364 14.58 -9.75 10.30
CA LEU A 364 13.22 -10.31 10.22
C LEU A 364 12.77 -10.94 11.53
N ARG A 365 13.68 -11.61 12.26
CA ARG A 365 13.36 -12.27 13.54
C ARG A 365 13.30 -11.31 14.71
N HIS A 366 14.26 -10.36 14.81
CA HIS A 366 14.58 -9.69 16.05
C HIS A 366 14.46 -8.16 16.00
N GLU A 367 14.30 -7.55 14.83
CA GLU A 367 14.08 -6.11 14.75
C GLU A 367 12.81 -5.74 15.51
N THR A 368 12.85 -4.62 16.24
CA THR A 368 11.74 -4.14 17.08
C THR A 368 10.80 -3.20 16.35
N ASP A 369 11.27 -2.54 15.29
CA ASP A 369 10.43 -1.73 14.40
C ASP A 369 9.72 -2.62 13.40
N GLY A 370 8.38 -2.64 13.44
CA GLY A 370 7.57 -3.55 12.62
C GLY A 370 7.74 -3.32 11.11
N PHE A 371 7.93 -2.07 10.68
CA PHE A 371 8.18 -1.77 9.27
C PHE A 371 9.57 -2.26 8.82
N ALA A 372 10.64 -1.94 9.54
CA ALA A 372 11.99 -2.36 9.19
C ALA A 372 12.13 -3.89 9.21
N ARG A 373 11.45 -4.56 10.14
CA ARG A 373 11.33 -6.01 10.22
C ARG A 373 10.67 -6.59 8.96
N TRP A 374 9.54 -6.02 8.55
CA TRP A 374 8.85 -6.41 7.34
C TRP A 374 9.69 -6.17 6.08
N ASP A 375 10.34 -5.01 5.97
CA ASP A 375 11.15 -4.63 4.81
C ASP A 375 12.34 -5.58 4.61
N ALA A 376 13.02 -5.96 5.70
CA ALA A 376 14.08 -6.97 5.68
C ALA A 376 13.55 -8.35 5.22
N GLY A 377 12.36 -8.74 5.69
CA GLY A 377 11.69 -9.96 5.26
C GLY A 377 11.34 -9.97 3.78
N GLN A 378 10.80 -8.85 3.25
CA GLN A 378 10.48 -8.72 1.83
C GLN A 378 11.75 -8.83 0.97
N GLU A 379 12.85 -8.19 1.38
CA GLU A 379 14.13 -8.29 0.67
C GLU A 379 14.66 -9.73 0.67
N LEU A 380 14.61 -10.43 1.80
CA LEU A 380 15.04 -11.84 1.90
C LEU A 380 14.19 -12.77 1.02
N MET A 381 12.86 -12.55 0.97
CA MET A 381 11.94 -13.30 0.11
C MET A 381 12.26 -13.04 -1.37
N VAL A 382 12.49 -11.79 -1.77
CA VAL A 382 12.90 -11.42 -3.13
C VAL A 382 14.19 -12.11 -3.52
N ARG A 383 15.23 -12.04 -2.67
CA ARG A 383 16.53 -12.70 -2.92
C ARG A 383 16.39 -14.22 -3.05
N SER A 384 15.52 -14.83 -2.23
CA SER A 384 15.26 -16.27 -2.32
C SER A 384 14.64 -16.67 -3.65
N VAL A 385 13.71 -15.85 -4.18
CA VAL A 385 13.10 -16.10 -5.50
C VAL A 385 14.11 -15.88 -6.62
N LEU A 386 14.93 -14.83 -6.55
CA LEU A 386 15.95 -14.55 -7.56
C LEU A 386 17.02 -15.64 -7.62
N ALA A 387 17.49 -16.10 -6.46
CA ALA A 387 18.45 -17.19 -6.38
C ALA A 387 17.86 -18.53 -6.93
N GLN A 388 16.58 -18.78 -6.71
CA GLN A 388 15.89 -19.96 -7.24
C GLN A 388 15.66 -19.85 -8.76
N ALA A 389 15.46 -18.65 -9.30
CA ALA A 389 15.27 -18.43 -10.73
C ALA A 389 16.59 -18.62 -11.52
N GLU A 390 17.74 -18.34 -10.91
CA GLU A 390 19.08 -18.43 -11.53
C GLU A 390 20.05 -19.26 -10.68
N PRO A 391 19.83 -20.58 -10.54
CA PRO A 391 20.64 -21.41 -9.66
C PRO A 391 22.12 -21.51 -10.06
N ASP A 392 22.44 -21.28 -11.35
CA ASP A 392 23.82 -21.31 -11.88
C ASP A 392 24.50 -19.93 -11.90
N GLY A 393 23.83 -18.90 -11.38
CA GLY A 393 24.36 -17.52 -11.32
C GLY A 393 25.60 -17.45 -10.42
N ALA A 394 26.76 -17.14 -11.00
CA ALA A 394 28.04 -17.02 -10.30
C ALA A 394 27.93 -15.98 -9.18
N GLY A 395 27.97 -16.43 -7.92
CA GLY A 395 28.08 -15.58 -6.73
C GLY A 395 26.86 -15.47 -5.83
N VAL A 396 25.73 -16.07 -6.18
CA VAL A 396 24.58 -16.11 -5.25
C VAL A 396 24.74 -17.29 -4.29
N SER A 397 24.93 -16.99 -2.99
CA SER A 397 24.99 -18.01 -1.97
C SER A 397 23.67 -18.82 -1.97
N PRO A 398 23.68 -20.17 -1.88
CA PRO A 398 22.46 -21.00 -1.81
C PRO A 398 21.65 -20.81 -0.52
N ARG A 399 22.04 -19.89 0.34
CA ARG A 399 21.51 -19.70 1.69
C ARG A 399 20.30 -18.78 1.89
N PRO A 400 19.83 -17.94 0.94
CA PRO A 400 18.66 -17.11 1.21
C PRO A 400 17.42 -17.92 1.57
N LEU A 401 17.19 -19.05 0.88
CA LEU A 401 16.04 -19.91 1.10
C LEU A 401 16.10 -20.65 2.45
N GLU A 402 17.29 -21.11 2.85
CA GLU A 402 17.49 -21.75 4.17
C GLU A 402 17.26 -20.75 5.30
N ALA A 403 17.85 -19.54 5.18
CA ALA A 403 17.69 -18.47 6.15
C ALA A 403 16.23 -18.01 6.26
N LEU A 404 15.53 -17.89 5.13
CA LEU A 404 14.10 -17.58 5.06
C LEU A 404 13.26 -18.66 5.74
N THR A 405 13.51 -19.93 5.43
CA THR A 405 12.76 -21.08 5.97
C THR A 405 12.86 -21.15 7.48
N ALA A 406 14.07 -20.96 8.02
CA ALA A 406 14.30 -20.93 9.47
C ALA A 406 13.62 -19.72 10.13
N ALA A 407 13.70 -18.54 9.51
CA ALA A 407 13.03 -17.34 10.02
C ALA A 407 11.49 -17.51 10.06
N PHE A 408 10.90 -18.19 9.08
CA PHE A 408 9.47 -18.51 9.08
C PHE A 408 9.06 -19.41 10.24
N ALA A 409 9.87 -20.41 10.59
CA ALA A 409 9.61 -21.24 11.76
C ALA A 409 9.52 -20.41 13.05
N ASP A 410 10.49 -19.52 13.24
CA ASP A 410 10.54 -18.62 14.41
C ASP A 410 9.34 -17.64 14.43
N LEU A 411 8.97 -17.09 13.27
CA LEU A 411 7.81 -16.20 13.16
C LEU A 411 6.50 -16.91 13.50
N LEU A 412 6.29 -18.13 13.03
CA LEU A 412 5.10 -18.92 13.35
C LEU A 412 5.02 -19.24 14.85
N GLN A 413 6.14 -19.57 15.49
CA GLN A 413 6.20 -19.82 16.95
C GLN A 413 5.89 -18.54 17.75
N ALA A 414 6.37 -17.39 17.31
CA ALA A 414 6.16 -16.10 17.97
C ALA A 414 4.83 -15.41 17.60
N SER A 415 4.06 -15.96 16.66
CA SER A 415 2.90 -15.31 16.05
C SER A 415 1.76 -14.95 17.01
N SER A 416 1.68 -15.63 18.17
CA SER A 416 0.67 -15.37 19.21
C SER A 416 0.88 -14.04 19.93
N ALA A 417 2.07 -13.46 19.89
CA ALA A 417 2.36 -12.15 20.51
C ALA A 417 1.70 -11.00 19.74
N ASP A 418 1.73 -11.06 18.40
CA ASP A 418 1.06 -10.09 17.51
C ASP A 418 0.64 -10.79 16.22
N HIS A 419 -0.62 -11.20 16.15
CA HIS A 419 -1.19 -11.86 14.97
C HIS A 419 -1.23 -10.95 13.73
N ALA A 420 -1.42 -9.64 13.92
CA ALA A 420 -1.54 -8.70 12.82
C ALA A 420 -0.19 -8.51 12.12
N LEU A 421 0.86 -8.24 12.88
CA LEU A 421 2.21 -8.11 12.34
C LEU A 421 2.72 -9.45 11.79
N ALA A 422 2.47 -10.57 12.48
CA ALA A 422 2.86 -11.90 12.01
C ALA A 422 2.27 -12.20 10.62
N ALA A 423 1.00 -11.86 10.38
CA ALA A 423 0.37 -12.04 9.07
C ALA A 423 1.09 -11.24 7.96
N GLU A 424 1.52 -10.01 8.26
CA GLU A 424 2.26 -9.19 7.29
C GLU A 424 3.69 -9.70 7.05
N LEU A 425 4.40 -10.12 8.10
CA LEU A 425 5.76 -10.67 8.01
C LEU A 425 5.81 -11.99 7.22
N LEU A 426 4.76 -12.80 7.32
CA LEU A 426 4.62 -14.05 6.57
C LEU A 426 4.10 -13.86 5.15
N SER A 427 3.58 -12.67 4.79
CA SER A 427 3.01 -12.41 3.46
C SER A 427 4.10 -12.21 2.42
N PHE A 428 4.09 -13.05 1.36
CA PHE A 428 5.06 -12.97 0.26
C PHE A 428 4.85 -11.73 -0.62
N PRO A 429 5.94 -11.12 -1.15
CA PRO A 429 5.83 -10.08 -2.16
C PRO A 429 5.19 -10.65 -3.43
N HIS A 430 4.41 -9.82 -4.11
CA HIS A 430 3.83 -10.20 -5.39
C HIS A 430 4.92 -10.41 -6.45
N VAL A 431 4.76 -11.40 -7.34
CA VAL A 431 5.76 -11.72 -8.38
C VAL A 431 6.15 -10.51 -9.25
N GLY A 432 5.23 -9.55 -9.41
CA GLY A 432 5.51 -8.29 -10.10
C GLY A 432 6.57 -7.43 -9.39
N MET A 433 6.58 -7.41 -8.06
CA MET A 433 7.59 -6.69 -7.28
C MET A 433 8.98 -7.34 -7.41
N VAL A 434 9.03 -8.67 -7.57
CA VAL A 434 10.30 -9.37 -7.86
C VAL A 434 10.80 -9.00 -9.25
N ALA A 435 9.91 -8.96 -10.25
CA ALA A 435 10.25 -8.59 -11.62
C ALA A 435 10.75 -7.14 -11.75
N GLU A 436 10.35 -6.24 -10.86
CA GLU A 436 10.83 -4.85 -10.82
C GLU A 436 12.31 -4.72 -10.44
N ARG A 437 12.90 -5.78 -9.86
CA ARG A 437 14.31 -5.81 -9.46
C ARG A 437 15.27 -6.24 -10.58
N ILE A 438 14.74 -6.60 -11.74
CA ILE A 438 15.53 -7.14 -12.85
C ILE A 438 15.23 -6.32 -14.11
N ASP A 439 16.28 -5.99 -14.87
CA ASP A 439 16.16 -5.54 -16.24
C ASP A 439 15.90 -6.75 -17.14
N GLU A 440 14.96 -6.64 -18.08
CA GLU A 440 14.61 -7.70 -19.02
C GLU A 440 14.06 -8.99 -18.33
N ALA A 441 13.13 -8.84 -17.38
CA ALA A 441 12.59 -9.92 -16.57
C ALA A 441 11.91 -11.04 -17.38
N ASP A 442 12.38 -12.28 -17.25
CA ASP A 442 11.61 -13.48 -17.64
C ASP A 442 10.58 -13.81 -16.57
N VAL A 443 9.36 -13.29 -16.76
CA VAL A 443 8.25 -13.49 -15.81
C VAL A 443 7.90 -14.96 -15.61
N GLY A 444 8.10 -15.82 -16.61
CA GLY A 444 7.83 -17.25 -16.50
C GLY A 444 8.79 -17.95 -15.52
N LYS A 445 10.09 -17.69 -15.66
CA LYS A 445 11.09 -18.21 -14.71
C LYS A 445 10.84 -17.70 -13.29
N LEU A 446 10.60 -16.39 -13.15
CA LEU A 446 10.33 -15.78 -11.85
C LEU A 446 9.08 -16.35 -11.19
N ALA A 447 8.01 -16.58 -11.95
CA ALA A 447 6.78 -17.15 -11.45
C ALA A 447 6.97 -18.59 -10.94
N THR A 448 7.71 -19.41 -11.69
CA THR A 448 8.06 -20.77 -11.26
C THR A 448 8.88 -20.76 -9.97
N ALA A 449 9.96 -19.97 -9.94
CA ALA A 449 10.81 -19.82 -8.77
C ALA A 449 10.03 -19.34 -7.54
N TRP A 450 9.12 -18.38 -7.73
CA TRP A 450 8.26 -17.83 -6.69
C TRP A 450 7.33 -18.89 -6.09
N ILE A 451 6.74 -19.76 -6.92
CA ILE A 451 5.92 -20.88 -6.49
C ILE A 451 6.77 -21.90 -5.73
N ASP A 452 7.94 -22.25 -6.25
CA ASP A 452 8.84 -23.26 -5.66
C ASP A 452 9.36 -22.84 -4.29
N VAL A 453 9.76 -21.56 -4.13
CA VAL A 453 10.18 -21.01 -2.83
C VAL A 453 9.04 -21.08 -1.82
N ARG A 454 7.82 -20.68 -2.19
CA ARG A 454 6.64 -20.73 -1.31
C ARG A 454 6.30 -22.17 -0.91
N ARG A 455 6.34 -23.10 -1.86
CA ARG A 455 6.10 -24.53 -1.61
C ARG A 455 7.15 -25.12 -0.66
N HIS A 456 8.43 -24.76 -0.86
CA HIS A 456 9.51 -25.20 0.02
C HIS A 456 9.31 -24.70 1.45
N VAL A 457 9.06 -23.40 1.63
CA VAL A 457 8.82 -22.80 2.95
C VAL A 457 7.59 -23.41 3.63
N ALA A 458 6.50 -23.64 2.88
CA ALA A 458 5.29 -24.27 3.39
C ALA A 458 5.51 -25.70 3.85
N ALA A 459 6.18 -26.52 3.02
CA ALA A 459 6.47 -27.92 3.33
C ALA A 459 7.37 -28.06 4.57
N ALA A 460 8.41 -27.24 4.68
CA ALA A 460 9.31 -27.22 5.82
C ALA A 460 8.64 -26.80 7.14
N ASN A 461 7.57 -26.02 7.07
CA ASN A 461 6.87 -25.45 8.23
C ASN A 461 5.44 -26.02 8.42
N LEU A 462 5.10 -27.15 7.80
CA LEU A 462 3.75 -27.69 7.71
C LEU A 462 3.05 -27.80 9.07
N ASN A 463 3.70 -28.40 10.07
CA ASN A 463 3.11 -28.58 11.40
C ASN A 463 2.87 -27.25 12.13
N ALA A 464 3.80 -26.29 12.00
CA ALA A 464 3.67 -24.97 12.59
C ALA A 464 2.53 -24.17 11.93
N LEU A 465 2.38 -24.27 10.62
CA LEU A 465 1.28 -23.65 9.87
C LEU A 465 -0.08 -24.20 10.32
N TRP A 466 -0.23 -25.53 10.46
CA TRP A 466 -1.47 -26.12 10.98
C TRP A 466 -1.75 -25.71 12.41
N THR A 467 -0.75 -25.69 13.28
CA THR A 467 -0.88 -25.26 14.68
C THR A 467 -1.38 -23.81 14.75
N THR A 468 -0.75 -22.90 14.01
CA THR A 468 -1.13 -21.49 13.96
C THR A 468 -2.52 -21.31 13.34
N PHE A 469 -2.83 -22.01 12.26
CA PHE A 469 -4.15 -21.99 11.63
C PHE A 469 -5.27 -22.36 12.61
N HIS A 470 -5.08 -23.42 13.40
CA HIS A 470 -6.08 -23.85 14.39
C HIS A 470 -6.18 -22.91 15.58
N SER A 471 -5.05 -22.39 16.07
CA SER A 471 -5.04 -21.45 17.22
C SER A 471 -5.74 -20.13 16.90
N CYS A 472 -5.75 -19.71 15.63
CA CYS A 472 -6.43 -18.50 15.17
C CYS A 472 -7.96 -18.65 14.96
N ARG A 473 -8.52 -19.86 15.23
CA ARG A 473 -9.96 -20.08 15.13
C ARG A 473 -10.68 -19.34 16.26
N ALA A 474 -11.64 -18.47 15.92
CA ALA A 474 -12.50 -17.81 16.86
C ALA A 474 -13.93 -18.37 16.72
N PRO A 475 -14.45 -19.10 17.73
CA PRO A 475 -15.84 -19.52 17.72
C PRO A 475 -16.77 -18.33 18.04
N GLY A 476 -17.98 -18.34 17.48
CA GLY A 476 -19.02 -17.36 17.79
C GLY A 476 -19.28 -16.35 16.66
N PRO A 477 -20.05 -15.29 16.93
CA PRO A 477 -20.37 -14.24 15.96
C PRO A 477 -19.12 -13.51 15.46
N ILE A 478 -19.21 -12.95 14.26
CA ILE A 478 -18.12 -12.18 13.69
C ILE A 478 -17.89 -10.92 14.53
N SER A 479 -16.69 -10.81 15.12
CA SER A 479 -16.25 -9.60 15.80
C SER A 479 -15.42 -8.73 14.86
N LEU A 480 -15.63 -7.41 14.91
CA LEU A 480 -14.85 -6.40 14.21
C LEU A 480 -13.69 -5.87 15.05
N ASP A 481 -13.46 -6.40 16.25
CA ASP A 481 -12.32 -6.03 17.07
C ASP A 481 -11.01 -6.26 16.33
N PRO A 482 -10.01 -5.36 16.48
CA PRO A 482 -8.72 -5.50 15.82
C PRO A 482 -8.05 -6.85 16.03
N ALA A 483 -8.11 -7.41 17.25
CA ALA A 483 -7.55 -8.72 17.55
C ALA A 483 -8.27 -9.88 16.82
N ALA A 484 -9.58 -9.79 16.63
CA ALA A 484 -10.36 -10.80 15.88
C ALA A 484 -10.03 -10.72 14.38
N ARG A 485 -9.93 -9.51 13.82
CA ARG A 485 -9.50 -9.28 12.42
C ARG A 485 -8.08 -9.80 12.19
N ALA A 486 -7.16 -9.52 13.12
CA ALA A 486 -5.78 -10.01 13.06
C ALA A 486 -5.70 -11.55 13.02
N ARG A 487 -6.46 -12.25 13.87
CA ARG A 487 -6.53 -13.72 13.84
C ARG A 487 -7.07 -14.24 12.50
N ARG A 488 -8.14 -13.65 11.96
CA ARG A 488 -8.67 -14.04 10.64
C ARG A 488 -7.64 -13.85 9.54
N ARG A 489 -6.91 -12.73 9.56
CA ARG A 489 -5.86 -12.45 8.58
C ARG A 489 -4.74 -13.49 8.64
N LEU A 490 -4.19 -13.77 9.83
CA LEU A 490 -3.14 -14.76 10.01
C LEU A 490 -3.61 -16.18 9.63
N ARG A 491 -4.84 -16.54 9.99
CA ARG A 491 -5.46 -17.79 9.59
C ARG A 491 -5.53 -17.94 8.07
N SER A 492 -5.91 -16.89 7.36
CA SER A 492 -5.97 -16.87 5.89
C SER A 492 -4.57 -17.02 5.27
N VAL A 493 -3.56 -16.37 5.83
CA VAL A 493 -2.16 -16.51 5.38
C VAL A 493 -1.66 -17.95 5.58
N CYS A 494 -1.93 -18.56 6.73
CA CYS A 494 -1.58 -19.95 6.96
C CYS A 494 -2.27 -20.90 5.96
N LEU A 495 -3.56 -20.70 5.68
CA LEU A 495 -4.31 -21.51 4.71
C LEU A 495 -3.74 -21.41 3.30
N ASP A 496 -3.33 -20.22 2.88
CA ASP A 496 -2.71 -19.98 1.57
C ASP A 496 -1.38 -20.77 1.42
N TYR A 497 -0.57 -20.87 2.49
CA TYR A 497 0.62 -21.73 2.51
C TYR A 497 0.30 -23.22 2.58
N LEU A 498 -0.67 -23.62 3.38
CA LEU A 498 -1.07 -25.03 3.50
C LEU A 498 -1.54 -25.61 2.15
N LEU A 499 -2.21 -24.80 1.34
CA LEU A 499 -2.62 -25.20 -0.01
C LEU A 499 -1.44 -25.38 -0.97
N GLU A 500 -0.29 -24.71 -0.78
CA GLU A 500 0.91 -24.91 -1.60
C GLU A 500 1.54 -26.30 -1.39
N THR A 501 1.24 -27.00 -0.30
CA THR A 501 1.80 -28.32 0.01
C THR A 501 1.08 -29.48 -0.68
N ASP A 502 0.07 -29.21 -1.50
CA ASP A 502 -0.79 -30.19 -2.18
C ASP A 502 -1.56 -31.12 -1.20
N ASP A 503 -1.75 -30.67 0.05
CA ASP A 503 -2.46 -31.39 1.09
C ASP A 503 -3.97 -31.41 0.82
N HIS A 504 -4.54 -32.59 0.61
CA HIS A 504 -5.98 -32.78 0.44
C HIS A 504 -6.79 -32.27 1.63
N THR A 505 -6.23 -32.34 2.85
CA THR A 505 -6.86 -31.81 4.06
C THR A 505 -7.01 -30.28 3.96
N ALA A 506 -5.99 -29.59 3.47
CA ALA A 506 -6.03 -28.15 3.29
C ALA A 506 -7.11 -27.73 2.28
N ARG A 507 -7.26 -28.47 1.16
CA ARG A 507 -8.32 -28.20 0.18
C ARG A 507 -9.71 -28.43 0.77
N ALA A 508 -9.92 -29.52 1.49
CA ALA A 508 -11.18 -29.82 2.16
C ALA A 508 -11.54 -28.75 3.21
N VAL A 509 -10.56 -28.28 3.98
CA VAL A 509 -10.74 -27.20 4.96
C VAL A 509 -11.09 -25.89 4.27
N ALA A 510 -10.40 -25.52 3.19
CA ALA A 510 -10.69 -24.31 2.44
C ALA A 510 -12.11 -24.33 1.83
N LEU A 511 -12.55 -25.46 1.28
CA LEU A 511 -13.93 -25.66 0.82
C LEU A 511 -14.94 -25.48 1.97
N ALA A 512 -14.67 -26.10 3.12
CA ALA A 512 -15.53 -25.99 4.29
C ALA A 512 -15.67 -24.55 4.80
N GLU A 513 -14.62 -23.72 4.73
CA GLU A 513 -14.68 -22.30 5.07
C GLU A 513 -15.62 -21.52 4.11
N VAL A 514 -15.61 -21.85 2.80
CA VAL A 514 -16.54 -21.25 1.84
C VAL A 514 -17.96 -21.71 2.11
N GLU A 515 -18.18 -22.98 2.35
CA GLU A 515 -19.50 -23.60 2.62
C GLU A 515 -20.13 -23.10 3.93
N ALA A 516 -19.31 -22.94 4.98
CA ALA A 516 -19.77 -22.50 6.30
C ALA A 516 -20.33 -21.07 6.26
N GLY A 517 -19.80 -20.20 5.44
CA GLY A 517 -20.30 -18.84 5.32
C GLY A 517 -20.07 -17.96 6.55
N ALA A 518 -19.05 -18.27 7.35
CA ALA A 518 -18.78 -17.62 8.63
C ALA A 518 -18.10 -16.26 8.52
N GLY A 519 -18.50 -15.43 7.56
CA GLY A 519 -17.98 -14.09 7.32
C GLY A 519 -17.28 -13.96 5.98
N MET A 520 -17.43 -12.78 5.38
CA MET A 520 -16.97 -12.55 4.01
C MET A 520 -15.44 -12.61 3.89
N THR A 521 -14.70 -12.12 4.88
CA THR A 521 -13.21 -12.19 4.90
C THR A 521 -12.74 -13.63 4.75
N THR A 522 -13.25 -14.56 5.56
CA THR A 522 -12.82 -15.95 5.55
C THR A 522 -13.27 -16.68 4.27
N GLN A 523 -14.51 -16.46 3.84
CA GLN A 523 -15.05 -17.06 2.61
C GLN A 523 -14.25 -16.61 1.38
N SER A 524 -14.02 -15.31 1.22
CA SER A 524 -13.33 -14.76 0.04
C SER A 524 -11.84 -15.15 0.03
N ALA A 525 -11.18 -15.21 1.19
CA ALA A 525 -9.79 -15.65 1.30
C ALA A 525 -9.64 -17.14 0.92
N ALA A 526 -10.52 -18.01 1.43
CA ALA A 526 -10.51 -19.42 1.10
C ALA A 526 -10.84 -19.69 -0.37
N LEU A 527 -11.83 -18.98 -0.93
CA LEU A 527 -12.16 -19.04 -2.35
C LEU A 527 -10.98 -18.61 -3.23
N HIS A 528 -10.36 -17.48 -2.89
CA HIS A 528 -9.19 -16.97 -3.60
C HIS A 528 -8.03 -17.96 -3.60
N ALA A 529 -7.72 -18.54 -2.44
CA ALA A 529 -6.65 -19.50 -2.28
C ALA A 529 -6.92 -20.79 -3.10
N LEU A 530 -8.15 -21.34 -3.09
CA LEU A 530 -8.54 -22.48 -3.92
C LEU A 530 -8.45 -22.19 -5.43
N CYS A 531 -8.73 -20.96 -5.86
CA CYS A 531 -8.68 -20.58 -7.28
C CYS A 531 -7.29 -20.73 -7.90
N HIS A 532 -6.24 -20.91 -7.11
CA HIS A 532 -4.88 -21.12 -7.61
C HIS A 532 -4.60 -22.57 -8.07
N PHE A 533 -5.50 -23.51 -7.79
CA PHE A 533 -5.30 -24.94 -8.03
C PHE A 533 -6.38 -25.50 -8.95
N ASP A 534 -6.03 -26.53 -9.72
CA ASP A 534 -6.96 -27.31 -10.53
C ASP A 534 -7.48 -28.48 -9.71
N CYS A 535 -8.62 -28.30 -9.06
CA CYS A 535 -9.21 -29.30 -8.16
C CYS A 535 -10.73 -29.19 -8.07
N ASN A 536 -11.39 -30.28 -7.70
CA ASN A 536 -12.84 -30.34 -7.54
C ASN A 536 -13.36 -29.39 -6.45
N GLU A 537 -12.58 -29.21 -5.38
CA GLU A 537 -12.91 -28.32 -4.27
C GLU A 537 -13.03 -26.87 -4.74
N ARG A 538 -12.17 -26.42 -5.69
CA ARG A 538 -12.29 -25.09 -6.31
C ARG A 538 -13.61 -24.93 -7.05
N ASP A 539 -13.95 -25.90 -7.90
CA ASP A 539 -15.14 -25.80 -8.73
C ASP A 539 -16.40 -25.80 -7.86
N ARG A 540 -16.43 -26.64 -6.84
CA ARG A 540 -17.51 -26.64 -5.85
C ARG A 540 -17.58 -25.36 -5.04
N ALA A 541 -16.44 -24.81 -4.62
CA ALA A 541 -16.40 -23.54 -3.89
C ALA A 541 -16.93 -22.38 -4.74
N LEU A 542 -16.55 -22.31 -6.04
CA LEU A 542 -17.05 -21.32 -6.98
C LEU A 542 -18.56 -21.42 -7.17
N ASP A 543 -19.10 -22.63 -7.30
CA ASP A 543 -20.54 -22.87 -7.45
C ASP A 543 -21.34 -22.49 -6.20
N VAL A 544 -20.85 -22.88 -5.01
CA VAL A 544 -21.49 -22.57 -3.72
C VAL A 544 -21.50 -21.07 -3.49
N PHE A 545 -20.37 -20.40 -3.72
CA PHE A 545 -20.25 -18.95 -3.53
C PHE A 545 -21.19 -18.21 -4.51
N GLN A 546 -21.17 -18.56 -5.79
CA GLN A 546 -22.03 -17.95 -6.81
C GLN A 546 -23.51 -18.14 -6.46
N LYS A 547 -23.96 -19.35 -6.14
CA LYS A 547 -25.36 -19.63 -5.77
C LYS A 547 -25.84 -18.83 -4.55
N ARG A 548 -24.96 -18.65 -3.56
CA ARG A 548 -25.28 -17.90 -2.35
C ARG A 548 -25.38 -16.40 -2.59
N TRP A 549 -24.51 -15.84 -3.45
CA TRP A 549 -24.28 -14.41 -3.57
C TRP A 549 -24.67 -13.78 -4.91
N SER A 550 -25.29 -14.54 -5.84
CA SER A 550 -25.63 -14.05 -7.19
C SER A 550 -26.39 -12.72 -7.21
N GLU A 551 -27.24 -12.46 -6.19
CA GLU A 551 -28.03 -11.24 -6.08
C GLU A 551 -27.27 -10.05 -5.44
N LYS A 552 -26.04 -10.28 -4.96
CA LYS A 552 -25.21 -9.27 -4.29
C LYS A 552 -24.05 -8.86 -5.18
N ALA A 553 -24.24 -7.83 -5.98
CA ALA A 553 -23.25 -7.37 -6.95
C ALA A 553 -21.87 -7.05 -6.33
N ASP A 554 -21.86 -6.49 -5.11
CA ASP A 554 -20.63 -6.16 -4.39
C ASP A 554 -19.85 -7.42 -4.02
N VAL A 555 -20.51 -8.46 -3.56
CA VAL A 555 -19.89 -9.75 -3.22
C VAL A 555 -19.46 -10.50 -4.48
N MET A 556 -20.24 -10.43 -5.56
CA MET A 556 -19.84 -11.07 -6.83
C MET A 556 -18.57 -10.51 -7.46
N ARG A 557 -18.16 -9.29 -7.09
CA ARG A 557 -16.83 -8.77 -7.47
C ARG A 557 -15.68 -9.57 -6.85
N LEU A 558 -15.84 -10.09 -5.63
CA LEU A 558 -14.83 -10.96 -5.01
C LEU A 558 -14.72 -12.29 -5.76
N TRP A 559 -15.83 -12.86 -6.20
CA TRP A 559 -15.88 -14.07 -7.03
C TRP A 559 -15.20 -13.89 -8.39
N LEU A 560 -15.43 -12.76 -9.05
CA LEU A 560 -14.75 -12.41 -10.31
C LEU A 560 -13.25 -12.23 -10.10
N ARG A 561 -12.87 -11.50 -9.05
CA ARG A 561 -11.47 -11.22 -8.71
C ARG A 561 -10.70 -12.49 -8.36
N ALA A 562 -11.28 -13.41 -7.59
CA ALA A 562 -10.64 -14.67 -7.22
C ALA A 562 -10.23 -15.49 -8.47
N GLN A 563 -11.10 -15.56 -9.48
CA GLN A 563 -10.82 -16.25 -10.73
C GLN A 563 -9.81 -15.48 -11.61
N ALA A 564 -9.89 -14.15 -11.63
CA ALA A 564 -8.95 -13.31 -12.37
C ALA A 564 -7.51 -13.42 -11.85
N LEU A 565 -7.34 -13.63 -10.55
CA LEU A 565 -6.02 -13.74 -9.90
C LEU A 565 -5.49 -15.17 -9.87
N SER A 566 -6.21 -16.14 -10.40
CA SER A 566 -5.79 -17.55 -10.43
C SER A 566 -4.47 -17.72 -11.19
N ARG A 567 -3.55 -18.46 -10.57
CA ARG A 567 -2.23 -18.80 -11.13
C ARG A 567 -2.25 -20.08 -11.97
N PHE A 568 -3.36 -20.81 -11.95
CA PHE A 568 -3.45 -22.09 -12.59
C PHE A 568 -3.49 -21.97 -14.13
N PRO A 569 -2.89 -22.91 -14.87
CA PRO A 569 -2.96 -22.93 -16.34
C PRO A 569 -4.42 -22.91 -16.82
N GLY A 570 -4.78 -22.06 -17.80
CA GLY A 570 -6.15 -21.89 -18.25
C GLY A 570 -6.93 -20.76 -17.58
N ALA A 571 -6.35 -20.08 -16.60
CA ALA A 571 -6.99 -18.91 -15.96
C ALA A 571 -7.33 -17.80 -16.96
N ALA A 572 -6.46 -17.54 -17.95
CA ALA A 572 -6.71 -16.56 -19.01
C ALA A 572 -7.96 -16.89 -19.84
N ASP A 573 -8.17 -18.16 -20.20
CA ASP A 573 -9.33 -18.58 -20.97
C ASP A 573 -10.60 -18.51 -20.12
N ARG A 574 -10.52 -18.82 -18.83
CA ARG A 574 -11.63 -18.62 -17.88
C ARG A 574 -12.02 -17.15 -17.79
N VAL A 575 -11.06 -16.25 -17.67
CA VAL A 575 -11.32 -14.79 -17.64
C VAL A 575 -11.97 -14.32 -18.93
N ARG A 576 -11.53 -14.80 -20.10
CA ARG A 576 -12.16 -14.51 -21.38
C ARG A 576 -13.60 -15.01 -21.44
N THR A 577 -13.82 -16.24 -20.98
CA THR A 577 -15.17 -16.84 -20.94
C THR A 577 -16.10 -16.00 -20.04
N LEU A 578 -15.62 -15.59 -18.87
CA LEU A 578 -16.39 -14.73 -17.96
C LEU A 578 -16.66 -13.36 -18.58
N ALA A 579 -15.67 -12.75 -19.25
CA ALA A 579 -15.82 -11.46 -19.90
C ALA A 579 -16.81 -11.50 -21.08
N ALA A 580 -17.00 -12.66 -21.70
CA ALA A 580 -17.99 -12.88 -22.77
C ALA A 580 -19.37 -13.34 -22.25
N SER A 581 -19.50 -13.61 -20.96
CA SER A 581 -20.74 -14.12 -20.36
C SER A 581 -21.80 -13.03 -20.16
N PRO A 582 -23.11 -13.36 -20.16
CA PRO A 582 -24.17 -12.41 -19.86
C PRO A 582 -24.11 -11.80 -18.45
N MET A 583 -23.38 -12.41 -17.54
CA MET A 583 -23.19 -11.93 -16.16
C MET A 583 -22.23 -10.74 -16.08
N PHE A 584 -21.43 -10.50 -17.12
CA PHE A 584 -20.39 -9.47 -17.13
C PHE A 584 -20.80 -8.31 -18.04
N ASN A 585 -20.64 -7.10 -17.50
CA ASN A 585 -20.88 -5.86 -18.26
C ASN A 585 -19.60 -4.99 -18.23
N LEU A 586 -18.96 -4.88 -19.39
CA LEU A 586 -17.74 -4.07 -19.55
C LEU A 586 -17.95 -2.58 -19.24
N ALA A 587 -19.18 -2.07 -19.42
CA ALA A 587 -19.52 -0.69 -19.08
C ALA A 587 -19.67 -0.47 -17.55
N ASN A 588 -19.84 -1.55 -16.77
CA ASN A 588 -19.85 -1.48 -15.31
C ASN A 588 -18.40 -1.43 -14.78
N ALA A 589 -17.91 -0.25 -14.43
CA ALA A 589 -16.53 -0.03 -14.03
C ALA A 589 -16.07 -0.91 -12.84
N PRO A 590 -16.85 -1.08 -11.74
CA PRO A 590 -16.50 -2.01 -10.66
C PRO A 590 -16.34 -3.46 -11.11
N GLN A 591 -17.23 -3.98 -11.97
CA GLN A 591 -17.09 -5.33 -12.53
C GLN A 591 -15.87 -5.45 -13.44
N ALA A 592 -15.66 -4.47 -14.32
CA ALA A 592 -14.51 -4.43 -15.23
C ALA A 592 -13.19 -4.42 -14.44
N MET A 593 -13.11 -3.65 -13.36
CA MET A 593 -11.94 -3.63 -12.50
C MET A 593 -11.75 -4.93 -11.71
N ALA A 594 -12.82 -5.55 -11.22
CA ALA A 594 -12.74 -6.81 -10.48
C ALA A 594 -12.25 -7.98 -11.37
N LEU A 595 -12.70 -8.08 -12.59
CA LEU A 595 -12.30 -9.15 -13.52
C LEU A 595 -11.06 -8.74 -14.33
N LEU A 596 -11.18 -7.75 -15.20
CA LEU A 596 -10.15 -7.39 -16.19
C LEU A 596 -9.01 -6.61 -15.56
N GLY A 597 -9.33 -5.65 -14.66
CA GLY A 597 -8.32 -4.90 -13.91
C GLY A 597 -7.44 -5.82 -13.07
N SER A 598 -8.04 -6.78 -12.35
CA SER A 598 -7.29 -7.77 -11.57
C SER A 598 -6.43 -8.67 -12.46
N PHE A 599 -6.97 -9.16 -13.57
CA PHE A 599 -6.21 -10.00 -14.49
C PHE A 599 -5.03 -9.27 -15.12
N PHE A 600 -5.25 -8.15 -15.75
CA PHE A 600 -4.20 -7.46 -16.49
C PHE A 600 -3.14 -6.79 -15.60
N ARG A 601 -3.53 -6.30 -14.42
CA ARG A 601 -2.63 -5.55 -13.56
C ARG A 601 -1.95 -6.39 -12.47
N GLN A 602 -2.61 -7.44 -12.00
CA GLN A 602 -2.16 -8.20 -10.83
C GLN A 602 -1.79 -9.66 -11.17
N ASN A 603 -2.47 -10.32 -12.11
CA ASN A 603 -2.11 -11.68 -12.52
C ASN A 603 -0.95 -11.68 -13.52
N ARG A 604 0.27 -11.47 -13.02
CA ARG A 604 1.46 -11.42 -13.88
C ARG A 604 1.70 -12.74 -14.62
N ILE A 605 1.39 -13.87 -14.02
CA ILE A 605 1.59 -15.19 -14.61
C ILE A 605 0.67 -15.38 -15.83
N GLY A 606 -0.62 -15.16 -15.67
CA GLY A 606 -1.59 -15.31 -16.75
C GLY A 606 -1.48 -14.24 -17.83
N PHE A 607 -1.22 -13.00 -17.44
CA PHE A 607 -1.08 -11.89 -18.38
C PHE A 607 0.18 -11.99 -19.25
N HIS A 608 1.30 -12.41 -18.70
CA HIS A 608 2.56 -12.58 -19.41
C HIS A 608 2.80 -14.01 -19.91
N ALA A 609 1.73 -14.75 -20.19
CA ALA A 609 1.84 -16.07 -20.83
C ALA A 609 2.70 -16.01 -22.11
N SER A 610 3.58 -17.00 -22.29
CA SER A 610 4.60 -17.01 -23.35
C SER A 610 4.04 -16.94 -24.76
N ASP A 611 2.78 -17.39 -24.96
CA ASP A 611 2.08 -17.33 -26.25
C ASP A 611 1.57 -15.93 -26.63
N GLY A 612 1.71 -14.92 -25.74
CA GLY A 612 1.24 -13.54 -25.94
C GLY A 612 -0.29 -13.38 -25.89
N SER A 613 -1.01 -14.41 -25.46
CA SER A 613 -2.49 -14.40 -25.43
C SER A 613 -3.05 -13.31 -24.49
N GLY A 614 -2.38 -13.03 -23.37
CA GLY A 614 -2.74 -11.95 -22.46
C GLY A 614 -2.64 -10.56 -23.09
N TYR A 615 -1.62 -10.35 -23.92
CA TYR A 615 -1.42 -9.06 -24.61
C TYR A 615 -2.48 -8.82 -25.70
N ARG A 616 -2.81 -9.86 -26.49
CA ARG A 616 -3.90 -9.79 -27.46
C ARG A 616 -5.23 -9.49 -26.76
N PHE A 617 -5.51 -10.16 -25.65
CA PHE A 617 -6.73 -9.95 -24.89
C PHE A 617 -6.83 -8.52 -24.33
N LEU A 618 -5.74 -7.96 -23.83
CA LEU A 618 -5.69 -6.57 -23.38
C LEU A 618 -5.95 -5.61 -24.55
N ALA A 619 -5.33 -5.82 -25.70
CA ALA A 619 -5.52 -4.97 -26.88
C ALA A 619 -6.98 -4.98 -27.36
N ASP A 620 -7.60 -6.16 -27.44
CA ASP A 620 -9.03 -6.30 -27.79
C ASP A 620 -9.92 -5.58 -26.78
N THR A 621 -9.62 -5.71 -25.49
CA THR A 621 -10.34 -5.03 -24.41
C THR A 621 -10.22 -3.51 -24.51
N LEU A 622 -9.01 -2.99 -24.78
CA LEU A 622 -8.78 -1.55 -24.94
C LEU A 622 -9.56 -0.99 -26.12
N LEU A 623 -9.59 -1.68 -27.26
CA LEU A 623 -10.37 -1.27 -28.45
C LEU A 623 -11.88 -1.29 -28.18
N GLN A 624 -12.37 -2.24 -27.39
CA GLN A 624 -13.77 -2.27 -26.97
C GLN A 624 -14.11 -1.13 -26.00
N LEU A 625 -13.27 -0.93 -24.97
CA LEU A 625 -13.44 0.14 -23.98
C LEU A 625 -13.40 1.52 -24.63
N ASP A 626 -12.51 1.72 -25.60
CA ASP A 626 -12.36 3.00 -26.31
C ASP A 626 -13.64 3.41 -27.04
N ARG A 627 -14.38 2.43 -27.57
CA ARG A 627 -15.69 2.68 -28.23
C ARG A 627 -16.82 2.98 -27.25
N ILE A 628 -16.79 2.37 -26.04
CA ILE A 628 -17.86 2.47 -25.05
C ILE A 628 -17.62 3.67 -24.12
N ARG A 629 -16.39 3.80 -23.62
CA ARG A 629 -15.99 4.81 -22.61
C ARG A 629 -14.48 5.09 -22.74
N PRO A 630 -14.05 5.97 -23.68
CA PRO A 630 -12.63 6.20 -23.97
C PRO A 630 -11.78 6.53 -22.74
N GLN A 631 -12.32 7.30 -21.77
CA GLN A 631 -11.60 7.66 -20.54
C GLN A 631 -11.27 6.46 -19.65
N SER A 632 -11.94 5.32 -19.81
CA SER A 632 -11.68 4.12 -19.02
C SER A 632 -10.45 3.33 -19.49
N THR A 633 -9.97 3.56 -20.72
CA THR A 633 -8.76 2.91 -21.25
C THR A 633 -7.52 3.22 -20.41
N ARG A 634 -7.45 4.40 -19.78
CA ARG A 634 -6.35 4.83 -18.92
C ARG A 634 -6.05 3.88 -17.75
N TRP A 635 -7.01 3.06 -17.32
CA TRP A 635 -6.81 2.15 -16.19
C TRP A 635 -6.03 0.88 -16.57
N LEU A 636 -6.11 0.44 -17.82
CA LEU A 636 -5.50 -0.82 -18.28
C LEU A 636 -4.30 -0.59 -19.20
N MET A 637 -4.30 0.50 -19.93
CA MET A 637 -3.28 0.85 -20.92
C MET A 637 -1.84 0.88 -20.33
N PRO A 638 -1.57 1.33 -19.10
CA PRO A 638 -0.21 1.37 -18.54
C PRO A 638 0.52 0.02 -18.59
N GLN A 639 -0.21 -1.10 -18.62
CA GLN A 639 0.38 -2.43 -18.69
C GLN A 639 1.13 -2.68 -20.02
N LEU A 640 0.68 -2.10 -21.14
CA LEU A 640 1.41 -2.16 -22.40
C LEU A 640 2.59 -1.19 -22.45
N MET A 641 2.55 -0.07 -21.70
CA MET A 641 3.63 0.91 -21.68
C MET A 641 4.95 0.34 -21.15
N LEU A 642 4.88 -0.73 -20.35
CA LEU A 642 6.03 -1.37 -19.71
C LEU A 642 6.73 -2.40 -20.62
N TRP A 643 6.37 -2.51 -21.89
CA TRP A 643 6.82 -3.57 -22.78
C TRP A 643 8.34 -3.77 -22.88
N ARG A 644 9.14 -2.71 -22.74
CA ARG A 644 10.60 -2.76 -22.78
C ARG A 644 11.28 -3.37 -21.55
N ARG A 645 10.51 -3.64 -20.48
CA ARG A 645 11.03 -4.19 -19.21
C ARG A 645 11.07 -5.72 -19.18
N PHE A 646 10.58 -6.36 -20.22
CA PHE A 646 10.49 -7.81 -20.32
C PHE A 646 11.49 -8.38 -21.32
N ASP A 647 11.70 -9.69 -21.27
CA ASP A 647 12.53 -10.39 -22.24
C ASP A 647 12.14 -10.09 -23.69
N ALA A 648 13.07 -10.37 -24.63
CA ALA A 648 12.94 -9.99 -26.04
C ALA A 648 11.66 -10.54 -26.69
N ASP A 649 11.26 -11.78 -26.36
CA ASP A 649 10.08 -12.43 -26.93
C ASP A 649 8.78 -11.73 -26.46
N ARG A 650 8.64 -11.51 -25.14
CA ARG A 650 7.49 -10.80 -24.59
C ARG A 650 7.43 -9.35 -25.06
N SER A 651 8.57 -8.66 -25.07
CA SER A 651 8.68 -7.29 -25.60
C SER A 651 8.20 -7.18 -27.04
N ALA A 652 8.61 -8.10 -27.91
CA ALA A 652 8.20 -8.11 -29.32
C ALA A 652 6.67 -8.30 -29.44
N LYS A 653 6.09 -9.27 -28.71
CA LYS A 653 4.64 -9.55 -28.70
C LYS A 653 3.81 -8.39 -28.15
N MET A 654 4.28 -7.72 -27.12
CA MET A 654 3.62 -6.52 -26.56
C MET A 654 3.66 -5.36 -27.57
N LYS A 655 4.83 -5.10 -28.18
CA LYS A 655 5.02 -4.06 -29.20
C LYS A 655 4.10 -4.28 -30.39
N GLU A 656 3.95 -5.53 -30.85
CA GLU A 656 3.01 -5.89 -31.91
C GLU A 656 1.58 -5.43 -31.57
N GLN A 657 1.11 -5.65 -30.34
CA GLN A 657 -0.23 -5.23 -29.95
C GLN A 657 -0.36 -3.69 -29.84
N ILE A 658 0.69 -2.99 -29.39
CA ILE A 658 0.70 -1.52 -29.39
C ILE A 658 0.58 -0.99 -30.83
N MET A 659 1.34 -1.57 -31.77
CA MET A 659 1.26 -1.20 -33.19
C MET A 659 -0.12 -1.52 -33.80
N ARG A 660 -0.72 -2.65 -33.43
CA ARG A 660 -2.09 -3.03 -33.87
C ARG A 660 -3.11 -2.00 -33.38
N ILE A 661 -3.07 -1.59 -32.12
CA ILE A 661 -3.97 -0.56 -31.59
C ILE A 661 -3.74 0.76 -32.32
N ALA A 662 -2.49 1.20 -32.46
CA ALA A 662 -2.14 2.47 -33.14
C ALA A 662 -2.59 2.52 -34.61
N GLY A 663 -2.58 1.37 -35.31
CA GLY A 663 -3.03 1.24 -36.71
C GLY A 663 -4.55 1.02 -36.87
N THR A 664 -5.33 0.97 -35.78
CA THR A 664 -6.77 0.78 -35.86
C THR A 664 -7.48 2.10 -36.17
N GLU A 665 -8.30 2.13 -37.23
CA GLU A 665 -9.08 3.32 -37.59
C GLU A 665 -10.18 3.61 -36.55
N GLY A 666 -10.40 4.91 -36.25
CA GLY A 666 -11.51 5.39 -35.44
C GLY A 666 -11.27 5.26 -33.91
N ILE A 667 -10.04 5.03 -33.46
CA ILE A 667 -9.70 5.11 -32.05
C ILE A 667 -9.69 6.56 -31.56
N SER A 668 -9.94 6.76 -30.27
CA SER A 668 -9.90 8.10 -29.66
C SER A 668 -8.50 8.73 -29.75
N ALA A 669 -8.44 10.06 -29.86
CA ALA A 669 -7.18 10.79 -29.88
C ALA A 669 -6.30 10.47 -28.65
N ALA A 670 -6.92 10.29 -27.49
CA ALA A 670 -6.22 9.95 -26.26
C ALA A 670 -5.54 8.57 -26.32
N LEU A 671 -6.23 7.55 -26.85
CA LEU A 671 -5.63 6.22 -27.01
C LEU A 671 -4.52 6.23 -28.06
N ALA A 672 -4.73 6.93 -29.21
CA ALA A 672 -3.73 7.08 -30.26
C ALA A 672 -2.45 7.75 -29.76
N GLU A 673 -2.57 8.87 -29.04
CA GLU A 673 -1.44 9.59 -28.45
C GLU A 673 -0.65 8.72 -27.48
N ASN A 674 -1.33 7.97 -26.61
CA ASN A 674 -0.67 7.09 -25.66
C ASN A 674 0.07 5.93 -26.35
N MET A 675 -0.49 5.34 -27.40
CA MET A 675 0.21 4.31 -28.19
C MET A 675 1.44 4.88 -28.90
N ALA A 676 1.34 6.07 -29.47
CA ALA A 676 2.49 6.77 -30.07
C ALA A 676 3.59 7.05 -29.03
N ARG A 677 3.20 7.50 -27.84
CA ARG A 677 4.13 7.74 -26.72
C ARG A 677 4.80 6.44 -26.26
N ALA A 678 4.05 5.34 -26.17
CA ALA A 678 4.60 4.02 -25.83
C ALA A 678 5.69 3.55 -26.81
N LEU A 679 5.52 3.85 -28.08
CA LEU A 679 6.51 3.51 -29.11
C LEU A 679 7.72 4.44 -29.13
N ALA A 680 7.53 5.73 -28.83
CA ALA A 680 8.56 6.76 -28.90
C ALA A 680 9.46 6.83 -27.64
N ALA A 681 8.96 6.45 -26.46
CA ALA A 681 9.70 6.60 -25.21
C ALA A 681 11.01 5.78 -25.25
N PRO A 682 12.18 6.39 -24.94
CA PRO A 682 13.41 5.63 -24.70
C PRO A 682 13.24 4.74 -23.46
N LEU A 683 14.08 3.71 -23.33
CA LEU A 683 14.27 3.00 -22.06
C LEU A 683 14.69 4.05 -21.01
N LEU A 684 13.86 4.31 -20.02
CA LEU A 684 14.34 4.91 -18.78
C LEU A 684 15.20 3.83 -18.10
N ARG A 685 16.48 3.81 -18.44
CA ARG A 685 17.46 3.04 -17.69
C ARG A 685 17.49 3.65 -16.29
N GLN A 686 17.03 2.91 -15.30
CA GLN A 686 17.55 3.10 -13.96
C GLN A 686 19.04 2.75 -14.10
N GLU A 687 19.91 3.74 -14.06
CA GLU A 687 21.36 3.51 -13.93
C GLU A 687 21.54 2.83 -12.56
N GLN A 688 21.49 1.49 -12.58
CA GLN A 688 21.98 0.70 -11.48
C GLN A 688 23.50 0.85 -11.53
N GLY A 689 24.04 1.54 -10.53
CA GLY A 689 25.47 1.60 -10.32
C GLY A 689 26.06 0.19 -10.29
N ARG A 690 26.69 -0.19 -11.40
CA ARG A 690 27.64 -1.30 -11.42
C ARG A 690 28.97 -0.71 -10.92
N SER A 691 29.30 -0.98 -9.67
CA SER A 691 30.70 -1.12 -9.23
C SER A 691 30.75 -1.92 -7.94
#